data_9ac524bb5eae78905cc1e8a2fb12fa1f
#
_entry.id   9ac524bb5eae78905cc1e8a2fb12fa1f
#
_cell.length_a   1.000
_cell.length_b   1.000
_cell.length_c   1.000
_cell.angle_alpha   90.00
_cell.angle_beta   90.00
_cell.angle_gamma   90.00
#
_symmetry.space_group_name_H-M   'P 1'
#
loop_
_entity.id
_entity.type
_entity.pdbx_description
1 polymer ?
#
loop_
_entity_poly.entity_id
_entity_poly.type
_entity_poly.pdbx_seq_one_letter_code
_entity_poly.pdbx_strand_id
1 'polypeptide(L)'
;MINDRKQFIGKLRTLLSENNSNLRLCNGVWEIIDRKNVWEKVGQCIFDEHLDRIKDIAVLVLRDPNPKFRMPPEKRMFCQEKLKYSTALRKGLAETLAQIGACSGVLTHTTQGKPYLTTLFAVRKILENADWICWASIDGLLPMLAEACPEEFMSQVEASLFKELSPFQDLFQQERDAFSGGTLMCGLLWALESLAWSPEHLHRVIVILGKLASIDPGGEWSNRPANSIVKILIPWLPHTCASAEIRISAATSLLKNVPEVGWKVLLSLLPNGHSTTSCTNKPKWRDFAEGWQEGVTVKERWDQHIAYAKIAVNIALSDFNKLLQILKKISDLPRSTWDVLEHHLRENNINFSVEQKKLIWESLLSVTRRHRKFADAKWAMPTSYIERLESIEKEFEPQSAFLQHQPLFSDGDFDLFDGPGSYEEKSKRLFQRRIDAVCAVFEEGGHDLLFKFCENISDHFKFGLALGASDIPVSDEEIIISGWMQDELNRTNLVLGFITARFQKRGWPWVDELNMQEWELPIIGKTLARLPFNTETWQRARKFMGDDQTLYWQNTCGNQWDAGEHLNEGIEKFIKYDCPAKAIDCLAFLKPPLTEAQVSLAVKALEARLVTKNSAQRFDTYDTVQVIGFLQKSDLVDPESLAKIEWGYLRILNSYNNSAPKQLEIKLS
;
A
#
# COMPACT_ATOMS: atom_id res chain seq x y z
N MET A 1 -11.98 8.19 -57.67
CA MET A 1 -11.30 7.95 -56.36
C MET A 1 -9.79 8.29 -56.35
N ILE A 2 -8.92 7.75 -57.20
CA ILE A 2 -7.46 8.04 -57.12
C ILE A 2 -7.16 9.49 -57.56
N ASN A 3 -7.83 10.01 -58.56
CA ASN A 3 -7.66 11.39 -59.02
C ASN A 3 -8.17 12.39 -57.98
N ASP A 4 -9.31 12.12 -57.32
CA ASP A 4 -9.86 12.96 -56.29
C ASP A 4 -8.95 13.06 -55.06
N ARG A 5 -8.30 11.92 -54.72
CA ARG A 5 -7.33 11.88 -53.60
C ARG A 5 -6.07 12.72 -53.89
N LYS A 6 -5.54 12.64 -55.16
CA LYS A 6 -4.39 13.46 -55.54
C LYS A 6 -4.74 14.94 -55.54
N GLN A 7 -5.91 15.30 -56.02
CA GLN A 7 -6.40 16.70 -56.05
C GLN A 7 -6.60 17.21 -54.62
N PHE A 8 -7.18 16.40 -53.73
CA PHE A 8 -7.34 16.74 -52.31
C PHE A 8 -6.00 16.96 -51.59
N ILE A 9 -5.03 16.06 -51.78
CA ILE A 9 -3.69 16.22 -51.24
C ILE A 9 -2.99 17.48 -51.81
N GLY A 10 -3.19 17.79 -53.09
CA GLY A 10 -2.69 19.00 -53.71
C GLY A 10 -3.23 20.25 -53.00
N LYS A 11 -4.54 20.30 -52.75
CA LYS A 11 -5.18 21.41 -52.00
C LYS A 11 -4.63 21.54 -50.60
N LEU A 12 -4.46 20.46 -49.87
CA LEU A 12 -3.87 20.48 -48.52
C LEU A 12 -2.44 21.03 -48.52
N ARG A 13 -1.63 20.67 -49.49
CA ARG A 13 -0.26 21.18 -49.67
C ARG A 13 -0.24 22.67 -49.96
N THR A 14 -1.17 23.17 -50.78
CA THR A 14 -1.33 24.61 -51.04
C THR A 14 -1.67 25.34 -49.75
N LEU A 15 -2.65 24.85 -48.99
CA LEU A 15 -3.01 25.43 -47.70
C LEU A 15 -1.86 25.42 -46.71
N LEU A 16 -1.01 24.37 -46.70
CA LEU A 16 0.15 24.30 -45.82
C LEU A 16 1.20 25.38 -46.13
N SER A 17 1.33 25.78 -47.40
CA SER A 17 2.28 26.80 -47.83
C SER A 17 1.80 28.26 -47.60
N GLU A 18 0.56 28.46 -47.18
CA GLU A 18 0.03 29.78 -46.88
C GLU A 18 0.63 30.32 -45.55
N ASN A 19 0.95 31.63 -45.54
CA ASN A 19 1.30 32.33 -44.29
C ASN A 19 0.12 32.29 -43.33
N ASN A 20 0.32 31.82 -42.11
CA ASN A 20 -0.70 31.55 -41.10
C ASN A 20 -1.61 30.33 -41.40
N SER A 21 -1.08 29.29 -42.02
CA SER A 21 -1.84 28.08 -42.22
C SER A 21 -2.27 27.44 -40.87
N ASN A 22 -3.55 27.08 -40.80
CA ASN A 22 -4.09 26.29 -39.67
C ASN A 22 -3.75 24.80 -39.76
N LEU A 23 -2.95 24.38 -40.76
CA LEU A 23 -2.53 23.01 -40.98
C LEU A 23 -1.04 22.85 -40.69
N ARG A 24 -0.66 21.73 -40.09
CA ARG A 24 0.72 21.31 -39.89
C ARG A 24 0.89 19.87 -40.32
N LEU A 25 2.01 19.56 -40.95
CA LEU A 25 2.39 18.19 -41.23
C LEU A 25 3.50 17.74 -40.28
N CYS A 26 3.16 16.86 -39.35
CA CYS A 26 4.10 16.30 -38.39
C CYS A 26 4.21 14.78 -38.59
N ASN A 27 5.42 14.27 -38.80
CA ASN A 27 5.67 12.84 -38.93
C ASN A 27 4.74 12.11 -39.91
N GLY A 28 4.41 12.77 -41.05
CA GLY A 28 3.51 12.24 -42.07
C GLY A 28 2.02 12.30 -41.74
N VAL A 29 1.64 12.91 -40.63
CA VAL A 29 0.26 13.11 -40.19
C VAL A 29 -0.11 14.60 -40.30
N TRP A 30 -1.26 14.87 -40.93
CA TRP A 30 -1.84 16.21 -41.00
C TRP A 30 -2.53 16.57 -39.72
N GLU A 31 -2.16 17.72 -39.11
CA GLU A 31 -2.74 18.24 -37.88
C GLU A 31 -3.36 19.62 -38.10
N ILE A 32 -4.49 19.88 -37.46
CA ILE A 32 -5.10 21.21 -37.38
C ILE A 32 -4.54 21.89 -36.12
N ILE A 33 -3.87 23.04 -36.30
CA ILE A 33 -3.17 23.74 -35.23
C ILE A 33 -4.20 24.43 -34.29
N ASP A 34 -5.11 25.21 -34.84
CA ASP A 34 -6.18 25.92 -34.13
C ASP A 34 -7.54 25.35 -34.52
N ARG A 35 -7.94 24.28 -33.82
CA ARG A 35 -9.19 23.58 -34.11
C ARG A 35 -10.43 24.45 -33.82
N LYS A 36 -10.37 25.33 -32.84
CA LYS A 36 -11.51 26.19 -32.48
C LYS A 36 -11.79 27.18 -33.62
N ASN A 37 -10.76 27.88 -34.07
CA ASN A 37 -10.88 28.84 -35.19
C ASN A 37 -11.33 28.15 -36.50
N VAL A 38 -10.76 26.95 -36.78
CA VAL A 38 -11.18 26.18 -37.96
C VAL A 38 -12.64 25.73 -37.82
N TRP A 39 -13.08 25.29 -36.63
CA TRP A 39 -14.45 24.89 -36.38
C TRP A 39 -15.45 26.05 -36.59
N GLU A 40 -15.13 27.25 -36.08
CA GLU A 40 -15.95 28.45 -36.28
C GLU A 40 -16.14 28.79 -37.76
N LYS A 41 -15.13 28.59 -38.59
CA LYS A 41 -15.19 28.82 -40.03
C LYS A 41 -15.88 27.71 -40.80
N VAL A 42 -15.54 26.45 -40.50
CA VAL A 42 -16.06 25.28 -41.22
C VAL A 42 -17.49 24.95 -40.80
N GLY A 43 -17.87 25.26 -39.55
CA GLY A 43 -19.19 24.95 -39.01
C GLY A 43 -20.34 25.48 -39.83
N GLN A 44 -20.16 26.68 -40.42
CA GLN A 44 -21.14 27.28 -41.32
C GLN A 44 -21.32 26.50 -42.65
N CYS A 45 -20.40 25.64 -43.01
CA CYS A 45 -20.46 24.81 -44.21
C CYS A 45 -20.96 23.38 -43.95
N ILE A 46 -21.38 23.10 -42.72
CA ILE A 46 -21.87 21.77 -42.31
C ILE A 46 -23.38 21.72 -42.40
N PHE A 47 -23.91 20.71 -43.06
CA PHE A 47 -25.32 20.41 -43.26
C PHE A 47 -25.66 19.06 -42.62
N ASP A 48 -26.95 18.74 -42.52
CA ASP A 48 -27.45 17.53 -41.89
C ASP A 48 -26.84 16.24 -42.47
N GLU A 49 -26.65 16.19 -43.78
CA GLU A 49 -26.00 15.03 -44.45
C GLU A 49 -24.56 14.76 -43.99
N HIS A 50 -23.83 15.87 -43.71
CA HIS A 50 -22.46 15.75 -43.15
C HIS A 50 -22.48 15.16 -41.74
N LEU A 51 -23.46 15.58 -40.92
CA LEU A 51 -23.65 15.04 -39.57
C LEU A 51 -24.06 13.57 -39.58
N ASP A 52 -24.94 13.14 -40.46
CA ASP A 52 -25.29 11.74 -40.63
C ASP A 52 -24.11 10.90 -41.07
N ARG A 53 -23.33 11.39 -42.03
CA ARG A 53 -22.15 10.71 -42.54
C ARG A 53 -21.07 10.56 -41.46
N ILE A 54 -20.80 11.62 -40.72
CA ILE A 54 -19.77 11.56 -39.64
C ILE A 54 -20.19 10.59 -38.54
N LYS A 55 -21.47 10.58 -38.15
CA LYS A 55 -22.06 9.62 -37.20
C LYS A 55 -21.80 8.18 -37.64
N ASP A 56 -22.16 7.84 -38.88
CA ASP A 56 -22.06 6.48 -39.39
C ASP A 56 -20.61 6.03 -39.51
N ILE A 57 -19.70 6.92 -39.96
CA ILE A 57 -18.26 6.64 -40.00
C ILE A 57 -17.69 6.48 -38.59
N ALA A 58 -18.06 7.35 -37.66
CA ALA A 58 -17.57 7.26 -36.29
C ALA A 58 -17.98 5.96 -35.62
N VAL A 59 -19.24 5.54 -35.76
CA VAL A 59 -19.72 4.25 -35.25
C VAL A 59 -18.93 3.09 -35.85
N LEU A 60 -18.77 3.07 -37.19
CA LEU A 60 -18.03 2.02 -37.90
C LEU A 60 -16.58 1.90 -37.43
N VAL A 61 -15.89 3.03 -37.24
CA VAL A 61 -14.46 3.09 -36.91
C VAL A 61 -14.19 2.89 -35.42
N LEU A 62 -14.99 3.51 -34.55
CA LEU A 62 -14.75 3.47 -33.11
C LEU A 62 -15.20 2.16 -32.46
N ARG A 63 -16.18 1.49 -33.07
CA ARG A 63 -16.63 0.18 -32.61
C ARG A 63 -15.74 -0.97 -33.04
N ASP A 64 -14.79 -0.74 -33.96
CA ASP A 64 -13.84 -1.76 -34.40
C ASP A 64 -12.84 -2.08 -33.28
N PRO A 65 -12.80 -3.34 -32.78
CA PRO A 65 -12.00 -3.67 -31.60
C PRO A 65 -10.50 -3.71 -31.94
N ASN A 66 -9.68 -3.38 -30.94
CA ASN A 66 -8.24 -3.53 -31.06
C ASN A 66 -7.86 -5.01 -30.94
N PRO A 67 -7.23 -5.61 -31.96
CA PRO A 67 -6.89 -7.04 -31.99
C PRO A 67 -6.08 -7.52 -30.78
N LYS A 68 -5.22 -6.65 -30.23
CA LYS A 68 -4.38 -7.00 -29.10
C LYS A 68 -5.18 -7.49 -27.88
N PHE A 69 -6.43 -7.00 -27.67
CA PHE A 69 -7.25 -7.39 -26.54
C PHE A 69 -7.92 -8.76 -26.69
N ARG A 70 -7.87 -9.37 -27.88
CA ARG A 70 -8.25 -10.77 -28.10
C ARG A 70 -7.18 -11.75 -27.62
N MET A 71 -5.97 -11.24 -27.36
CA MET A 71 -4.85 -12.04 -26.85
C MET A 71 -4.80 -12.04 -25.34
N PRO A 72 -4.27 -13.13 -24.71
CA PRO A 72 -3.96 -13.15 -23.30
C PRO A 72 -3.04 -11.97 -22.92
N PRO A 73 -3.19 -11.40 -21.71
CA PRO A 73 -2.42 -10.22 -21.30
C PRO A 73 -0.92 -10.32 -21.55
N GLU A 74 -0.29 -11.49 -21.29
CA GLU A 74 1.16 -11.73 -21.44
C GLU A 74 1.65 -11.61 -22.89
N LYS A 75 0.76 -11.86 -23.87
CA LYS A 75 1.10 -11.88 -25.29
C LYS A 75 0.75 -10.59 -26.02
N ARG A 76 0.07 -9.64 -25.36
CA ARG A 76 -0.42 -8.41 -26.02
C ARG A 76 0.67 -7.52 -26.60
N MET A 77 1.84 -7.45 -25.93
CA MET A 77 2.98 -6.68 -26.45
C MET A 77 3.58 -7.26 -27.73
N PHE A 78 3.34 -8.54 -28.01
CA PHE A 78 3.81 -9.23 -29.23
C PHE A 78 2.74 -9.29 -30.33
N CYS A 79 1.62 -8.57 -30.17
CA CYS A 79 0.57 -8.54 -31.18
C CYS A 79 1.06 -7.91 -32.47
N GLN A 80 1.15 -8.73 -33.54
CA GLN A 80 1.56 -8.27 -34.88
C GLN A 80 0.38 -7.76 -35.70
N GLU A 81 -0.86 -8.08 -35.32
CA GLU A 81 -2.05 -7.67 -36.02
C GLU A 81 -2.25 -6.16 -35.89
N LYS A 82 -2.31 -5.46 -37.03
CA LYS A 82 -2.48 -3.99 -37.03
C LYS A 82 -3.94 -3.60 -36.87
N LEU A 83 -4.16 -2.44 -36.25
CA LEU A 83 -5.47 -1.80 -36.25
C LEU A 83 -5.99 -1.60 -37.69
N LYS A 84 -7.23 -1.96 -37.95
CA LYS A 84 -7.90 -1.72 -39.22
C LYS A 84 -7.96 -0.22 -39.55
N TYR A 85 -8.20 0.59 -38.54
CA TYR A 85 -8.24 2.06 -38.65
C TYR A 85 -7.15 2.68 -37.76
N SER A 86 -6.42 3.67 -38.32
CA SER A 86 -5.31 4.30 -37.60
C SER A 86 -5.78 5.00 -36.31
N THR A 87 -4.90 5.08 -35.32
CA THR A 87 -5.14 5.82 -34.09
C THR A 87 -5.47 7.29 -34.33
N ALA A 88 -4.83 7.90 -35.34
CA ALA A 88 -5.10 9.29 -35.74
C ALA A 88 -6.54 9.48 -36.26
N LEU A 89 -7.06 8.56 -37.09
CA LEU A 89 -8.43 8.61 -37.58
C LEU A 89 -9.43 8.42 -36.43
N ARG A 90 -9.20 7.41 -35.57
CA ARG A 90 -10.07 7.16 -34.39
C ARG A 90 -10.13 8.39 -33.48
N LYS A 91 -8.99 8.98 -33.17
CA LYS A 91 -8.90 10.20 -32.36
C LYS A 91 -9.60 11.39 -33.02
N GLY A 92 -9.34 11.60 -34.30
CA GLY A 92 -9.98 12.71 -35.05
C GLY A 92 -11.50 12.62 -35.07
N LEU A 93 -12.06 11.41 -35.22
CA LEU A 93 -13.51 11.18 -35.17
C LEU A 93 -14.09 11.46 -33.77
N ALA A 94 -13.43 10.98 -32.71
CA ALA A 94 -13.88 11.23 -31.34
C ALA A 94 -13.81 12.72 -30.99
N GLU A 95 -12.74 13.42 -31.38
CA GLU A 95 -12.60 14.89 -31.22
C GLU A 95 -13.66 15.64 -32.02
N THR A 96 -14.01 15.21 -33.23
CA THR A 96 -15.07 15.83 -34.04
C THR A 96 -16.45 15.66 -33.39
N LEU A 97 -16.74 14.46 -32.84
CA LEU A 97 -17.97 14.26 -32.06
C LEU A 97 -18.03 15.18 -30.84
N ALA A 98 -16.90 15.32 -30.11
CA ALA A 98 -16.82 16.25 -28.97
C ALA A 98 -17.09 17.69 -29.38
N GLN A 99 -16.54 18.15 -30.50
CA GLN A 99 -16.78 19.48 -31.04
C GLN A 99 -18.25 19.69 -31.45
N ILE A 100 -18.87 18.73 -32.16
CA ILE A 100 -20.29 18.79 -32.53
C ILE A 100 -21.16 18.94 -31.27
N GLY A 101 -20.87 18.16 -30.21
CA GLY A 101 -21.65 18.18 -28.96
C GLY A 101 -21.41 19.41 -28.10
N ALA A 102 -20.15 19.89 -28.02
CA ALA A 102 -19.79 21.02 -27.17
C ALA A 102 -20.00 22.39 -27.84
N CYS A 103 -19.74 22.47 -29.16
CA CYS A 103 -19.72 23.73 -29.89
C CYS A 103 -20.74 23.72 -31.07
N SER A 104 -21.98 23.30 -30.78
CA SER A 104 -23.03 23.19 -31.81
C SER A 104 -23.55 24.53 -32.33
N GLY A 105 -23.34 25.63 -31.59
CA GLY A 105 -23.84 26.97 -31.96
C GLY A 105 -23.32 27.50 -33.30
N VAL A 106 -22.16 27.02 -33.78
CA VAL A 106 -21.60 27.40 -35.08
C VAL A 106 -22.21 26.66 -36.27
N LEU A 107 -23.01 25.59 -36.02
CA LEU A 107 -23.62 24.73 -37.03
C LEU A 107 -24.96 25.34 -37.54
N THR A 108 -24.89 26.54 -38.09
CA THR A 108 -26.07 27.35 -38.40
C THR A 108 -26.93 26.84 -39.56
N HIS A 109 -26.38 25.92 -40.41
CA HIS A 109 -27.09 25.34 -41.56
C HIS A 109 -27.61 23.92 -41.30
N THR A 110 -27.63 23.49 -40.02
CA THR A 110 -28.21 22.21 -39.63
C THR A 110 -29.59 22.39 -39.04
N THR A 111 -30.43 21.37 -39.15
CA THR A 111 -31.74 21.32 -38.50
C THR A 111 -31.58 21.48 -36.97
N GLN A 112 -32.44 22.26 -36.36
CA GLN A 112 -32.42 22.48 -34.91
C GLN A 112 -32.44 21.13 -34.13
N GLY A 113 -31.51 20.95 -33.20
CA GLY A 113 -31.35 19.73 -32.43
C GLY A 113 -30.59 18.59 -33.14
N LYS A 114 -30.36 18.71 -34.45
CA LYS A 114 -29.64 17.67 -35.22
C LYS A 114 -28.24 17.38 -34.69
N PRO A 115 -27.40 18.37 -34.32
CA PRO A 115 -26.08 18.15 -33.73
C PRO A 115 -26.17 17.30 -32.45
N TYR A 116 -27.07 17.61 -31.55
CA TYR A 116 -27.29 16.84 -30.32
C TYR A 116 -27.74 15.43 -30.62
N LEU A 117 -28.73 15.21 -31.49
CA LEU A 117 -29.17 13.87 -31.89
C LEU A 117 -28.06 13.05 -32.57
N THR A 118 -27.19 13.71 -33.34
CA THR A 118 -26.04 13.09 -33.99
C THR A 118 -25.08 12.53 -32.97
N THR A 119 -24.68 13.33 -31.97
CA THR A 119 -23.76 12.90 -30.90
C THR A 119 -24.41 11.86 -30.00
N LEU A 120 -25.68 12.03 -29.62
CA LEU A 120 -26.44 11.08 -28.81
C LEU A 120 -26.46 9.69 -29.49
N PHE A 121 -26.89 9.61 -30.75
CA PHE A 121 -26.95 8.33 -31.45
C PHE A 121 -25.57 7.74 -31.75
N ALA A 122 -24.56 8.58 -32.00
CA ALA A 122 -23.20 8.12 -32.17
C ALA A 122 -22.66 7.46 -30.89
N VAL A 123 -22.72 8.16 -29.74
CA VAL A 123 -22.26 7.66 -28.45
C VAL A 123 -23.03 6.40 -28.05
N ARG A 124 -24.37 6.40 -28.19
CA ARG A 124 -25.21 5.23 -27.95
C ARG A 124 -24.75 4.05 -28.76
N LYS A 125 -24.69 4.16 -30.07
CA LYS A 125 -24.33 3.05 -30.96
C LYS A 125 -22.91 2.55 -30.76
N ILE A 126 -21.98 3.41 -30.33
CA ILE A 126 -20.59 3.01 -30.01
C ILE A 126 -20.56 2.16 -28.73
N LEU A 127 -21.30 2.56 -27.70
CA LEU A 127 -21.22 1.97 -26.37
C LEU A 127 -22.33 0.97 -26.04
N GLU A 128 -23.44 0.96 -26.80
CA GLU A 128 -24.54 0.04 -26.59
C GLU A 128 -24.10 -1.42 -26.67
N ASN A 129 -24.34 -2.17 -25.59
CA ASN A 129 -23.92 -3.57 -25.46
C ASN A 129 -22.41 -3.80 -25.66
N ALA A 130 -21.56 -2.77 -25.44
CA ALA A 130 -20.13 -2.92 -25.48
C ALA A 130 -19.65 -3.95 -24.42
N ASP A 131 -18.76 -4.85 -24.85
CA ASP A 131 -18.01 -5.73 -23.98
C ASP A 131 -16.73 -5.04 -23.47
N TRP A 132 -15.99 -5.69 -22.60
CA TRP A 132 -14.75 -5.13 -22.07
C TRP A 132 -13.70 -4.87 -23.17
N ILE A 133 -13.68 -5.65 -24.26
CA ILE A 133 -12.76 -5.45 -25.38
C ILE A 133 -13.06 -4.13 -26.10
N CYS A 134 -14.34 -3.84 -26.31
CA CYS A 134 -14.78 -2.58 -26.88
C CYS A 134 -14.37 -1.40 -26.01
N TRP A 135 -14.68 -1.43 -24.69
CA TRP A 135 -14.29 -0.40 -23.72
C TRP A 135 -12.77 -0.19 -23.70
N ALA A 136 -11.98 -1.27 -23.63
CA ALA A 136 -10.53 -1.22 -23.67
C ALA A 136 -9.98 -0.63 -24.99
N SER A 137 -10.65 -0.94 -26.12
CA SER A 137 -10.22 -0.49 -27.44
C SER A 137 -10.36 1.01 -27.67
N ILE A 138 -11.24 1.67 -26.91
CA ILE A 138 -11.50 3.10 -26.99
C ILE A 138 -11.13 3.84 -25.70
N ASP A 139 -10.40 3.20 -24.79
CA ASP A 139 -10.06 3.76 -23.46
C ASP A 139 -9.59 5.23 -23.55
N GLY A 140 -8.56 5.51 -24.34
CA GLY A 140 -8.03 6.88 -24.50
C GLY A 140 -8.96 7.86 -25.24
N LEU A 141 -10.13 7.40 -25.74
CA LEU A 141 -11.11 8.22 -26.46
C LEU A 141 -12.36 8.51 -25.61
N LEU A 142 -12.53 7.79 -24.49
CA LEU A 142 -13.70 7.93 -23.62
C LEU A 142 -13.94 9.35 -23.10
N PRO A 143 -12.92 10.14 -22.72
CA PRO A 143 -13.15 11.55 -22.34
C PRO A 143 -13.82 12.37 -23.45
N MET A 144 -13.44 12.16 -24.72
CA MET A 144 -14.01 12.88 -25.85
C MET A 144 -15.46 12.47 -26.11
N LEU A 145 -15.77 11.17 -25.99
CA LEU A 145 -17.14 10.66 -26.10
C LEU A 145 -18.04 11.15 -24.95
N ALA A 146 -17.49 11.26 -23.74
CA ALA A 146 -18.19 11.85 -22.61
C ALA A 146 -18.54 13.32 -22.85
N GLU A 147 -17.59 14.10 -23.37
CA GLU A 147 -17.86 15.51 -23.71
C GLU A 147 -18.75 15.68 -24.95
N ALA A 148 -18.81 14.69 -25.87
CA ALA A 148 -19.71 14.72 -27.02
C ALA A 148 -21.17 14.68 -26.60
N CYS A 149 -21.56 13.78 -25.70
CA CYS A 149 -22.91 13.68 -25.15
C CYS A 149 -22.89 13.14 -23.71
N PRO A 150 -22.73 14.00 -22.69
CA PRO A 150 -22.59 13.61 -21.29
C PRO A 150 -23.70 12.70 -20.79
N GLU A 151 -24.95 13.05 -21.04
CA GLU A 151 -26.12 12.31 -20.57
C GLU A 151 -26.15 10.87 -21.12
N GLU A 152 -25.94 10.73 -22.44
CA GLU A 152 -25.94 9.42 -23.07
C GLU A 152 -24.73 8.60 -22.66
N PHE A 153 -23.55 9.22 -22.54
CA PHE A 153 -22.35 8.54 -22.05
C PHE A 153 -22.57 7.93 -20.66
N MET A 154 -23.06 8.72 -19.71
CA MET A 154 -23.39 8.25 -18.35
C MET A 154 -24.45 7.15 -18.38
N SER A 155 -25.47 7.27 -19.23
CA SER A 155 -26.51 6.25 -19.38
C SER A 155 -25.96 4.91 -19.87
N GLN A 156 -24.99 4.93 -20.80
CA GLN A 156 -24.34 3.70 -21.28
C GLN A 156 -23.39 3.09 -20.25
N VAL A 157 -22.70 3.91 -19.45
CA VAL A 157 -21.89 3.42 -18.30
C VAL A 157 -22.81 2.77 -17.26
N GLU A 158 -23.90 3.41 -16.90
CA GLU A 158 -24.89 2.83 -15.96
C GLU A 158 -25.48 1.54 -16.48
N ALA A 159 -25.92 1.49 -17.73
CA ALA A 159 -26.44 0.29 -18.35
C ALA A 159 -25.43 -0.88 -18.34
N SER A 160 -24.14 -0.57 -18.52
CA SER A 160 -23.04 -1.54 -18.44
C SER A 160 -22.78 -2.00 -17.01
N LEU A 161 -22.94 -1.13 -16.01
CA LEU A 161 -22.81 -1.46 -14.58
C LEU A 161 -23.93 -2.37 -14.08
N PHE A 162 -25.16 -2.22 -14.62
CA PHE A 162 -26.33 -3.01 -14.21
C PHE A 162 -26.40 -4.40 -14.86
N LYS A 163 -25.51 -4.74 -15.79
CA LYS A 163 -25.44 -6.09 -16.34
C LYS A 163 -25.02 -7.08 -15.26
N GLU A 164 -25.58 -8.29 -15.29
CA GLU A 164 -25.20 -9.38 -14.38
C GLU A 164 -23.69 -9.66 -14.41
N LEU A 165 -23.10 -9.63 -15.62
CA LEU A 165 -21.65 -9.63 -15.85
C LEU A 165 -21.26 -8.27 -16.42
N SER A 166 -20.85 -7.38 -15.53
CA SER A 166 -20.42 -6.04 -15.94
C SER A 166 -19.09 -6.12 -16.69
N PRO A 167 -18.96 -5.51 -17.88
CA PRO A 167 -17.69 -5.45 -18.61
C PRO A 167 -16.58 -4.74 -17.83
N PHE A 168 -16.92 -3.98 -16.81
CA PHE A 168 -15.94 -3.29 -15.97
C PHE A 168 -15.27 -4.23 -14.97
N GLN A 169 -15.92 -5.31 -14.54
CA GLN A 169 -15.27 -6.37 -13.76
C GLN A 169 -14.15 -7.03 -14.58
N ASP A 170 -14.42 -7.33 -15.85
CA ASP A 170 -13.42 -7.89 -16.76
C ASP A 170 -12.28 -6.90 -17.01
N LEU A 171 -12.56 -5.58 -17.11
CA LEU A 171 -11.54 -4.55 -17.27
C LEU A 171 -10.61 -4.49 -16.05
N PHE A 172 -11.13 -4.56 -14.82
CA PHE A 172 -10.33 -4.63 -13.61
C PHE A 172 -9.43 -5.89 -13.58
N GLN A 173 -9.94 -7.04 -14.03
CA GLN A 173 -9.15 -8.28 -14.09
C GLN A 173 -8.00 -8.23 -15.12
N GLN A 174 -8.02 -7.28 -16.07
CA GLN A 174 -6.95 -7.08 -17.02
C GLN A 174 -5.79 -6.24 -16.47
N GLU A 175 -5.89 -5.76 -15.25
CA GLU A 175 -4.80 -5.01 -14.60
C GLU A 175 -3.58 -5.90 -14.37
N ARG A 176 -2.40 -5.27 -14.43
CA ARG A 176 -1.12 -5.88 -14.15
C ARG A 176 -0.36 -5.03 -13.16
N ASP A 177 0.70 -5.62 -12.61
CA ASP A 177 1.64 -4.90 -11.76
C ASP A 177 2.28 -3.70 -12.49
N ALA A 178 2.83 -2.77 -11.71
CA ALA A 178 3.41 -1.53 -12.21
C ALA A 178 4.57 -1.74 -13.20
N PHE A 179 5.21 -2.93 -13.19
CA PHE A 179 6.37 -3.24 -14.03
C PHE A 179 5.99 -3.88 -15.38
N SER A 180 4.88 -4.60 -15.45
CA SER A 180 4.54 -5.43 -16.61
C SER A 180 3.30 -4.99 -17.39
N GLY A 181 2.57 -3.96 -16.92
CA GLY A 181 1.32 -3.57 -17.55
C GLY A 181 0.79 -2.21 -17.12
N GLY A 182 -0.47 -1.97 -17.39
CA GLY A 182 -1.23 -0.77 -17.06
C GLY A 182 -2.65 -1.12 -16.70
N THR A 183 -3.40 -0.14 -16.19
CA THR A 183 -4.84 -0.28 -16.00
C THR A 183 -5.60 0.17 -17.24
N LEU A 184 -6.66 -0.54 -17.60
CA LEU A 184 -7.56 -0.22 -18.70
C LEU A 184 -8.78 0.61 -18.25
N MET A 185 -8.75 1.10 -17.00
CA MET A 185 -9.80 1.92 -16.42
C MET A 185 -9.53 3.43 -16.55
N CYS A 186 -8.31 3.83 -16.94
CA CYS A 186 -7.91 5.23 -16.94
C CYS A 186 -8.82 6.12 -17.75
N GLY A 187 -9.12 5.75 -18.97
CA GLY A 187 -9.95 6.58 -19.85
C GLY A 187 -11.38 6.74 -19.35
N LEU A 188 -11.97 5.68 -18.76
CA LEU A 188 -13.28 5.77 -18.15
C LEU A 188 -13.28 6.70 -16.93
N LEU A 189 -12.28 6.58 -16.06
CA LEU A 189 -12.16 7.46 -14.89
C LEU A 189 -11.95 8.91 -15.32
N TRP A 190 -11.07 9.17 -16.30
CA TRP A 190 -10.85 10.51 -16.83
C TRP A 190 -12.10 11.11 -17.49
N ALA A 191 -12.88 10.28 -18.17
CA ALA A 191 -14.16 10.70 -18.74
C ALA A 191 -15.14 11.16 -17.65
N LEU A 192 -15.31 10.35 -16.59
CA LEU A 192 -16.17 10.68 -15.45
C LEU A 192 -15.62 11.89 -14.67
N GLU A 193 -14.32 11.98 -14.47
CA GLU A 193 -13.67 13.14 -13.84
C GLU A 193 -13.97 14.42 -14.64
N SER A 194 -13.87 14.38 -15.98
CA SER A 194 -14.19 15.54 -16.84
C SER A 194 -15.64 15.99 -16.70
N LEU A 195 -16.58 15.06 -16.56
CA LEU A 195 -18.00 15.38 -16.35
C LEU A 195 -18.30 15.93 -14.95
N ALA A 196 -17.53 15.50 -13.93
CA ALA A 196 -17.69 15.95 -12.55
C ALA A 196 -17.39 17.44 -12.35
N TRP A 197 -16.73 18.09 -13.30
CA TRP A 197 -16.53 19.54 -13.26
C TRP A 197 -17.83 20.33 -13.37
N SER A 198 -18.87 19.76 -14.04
CA SER A 198 -20.20 20.36 -14.10
C SER A 198 -20.99 20.08 -12.83
N PRO A 199 -21.55 21.10 -12.16
CA PRO A 199 -22.46 20.93 -11.03
C PRO A 199 -23.68 20.04 -11.34
N GLU A 200 -24.18 20.10 -12.58
CA GLU A 200 -25.35 19.34 -13.04
C GLU A 200 -25.09 17.83 -13.07
N HIS A 201 -23.88 17.44 -13.42
CA HIS A 201 -23.52 16.03 -13.56
C HIS A 201 -22.94 15.41 -12.29
N LEU A 202 -22.54 16.23 -11.30
CA LEU A 202 -21.75 15.79 -10.14
C LEU A 202 -22.40 14.62 -9.39
N HIS A 203 -23.69 14.72 -9.03
CA HIS A 203 -24.37 13.67 -8.27
C HIS A 203 -24.34 12.33 -9.01
N ARG A 204 -24.66 12.36 -10.29
CA ARG A 204 -24.72 11.16 -11.12
C ARG A 204 -23.35 10.52 -11.28
N VAL A 205 -22.34 11.34 -11.57
CA VAL A 205 -20.95 10.88 -11.67
C VAL A 205 -20.45 10.26 -10.36
N ILE A 206 -20.71 10.89 -9.22
CA ILE A 206 -20.28 10.37 -7.91
C ILE A 206 -20.93 9.00 -7.62
N VAL A 207 -22.20 8.80 -7.96
CA VAL A 207 -22.86 7.50 -7.79
C VAL A 207 -22.32 6.46 -8.76
N ILE A 208 -22.05 6.83 -10.03
CA ILE A 208 -21.40 5.92 -11.00
C ILE A 208 -20.03 5.50 -10.52
N LEU A 209 -19.17 6.43 -10.10
CA LEU A 209 -17.85 6.14 -9.54
C LEU A 209 -17.95 5.27 -8.28
N GLY A 210 -18.97 5.51 -7.44
CA GLY A 210 -19.27 4.69 -6.27
C GLY A 210 -19.57 3.23 -6.61
N LYS A 211 -20.39 3.01 -7.63
CA LYS A 211 -20.71 1.66 -8.13
C LYS A 211 -19.49 0.99 -8.77
N LEU A 212 -18.66 1.74 -9.51
CA LEU A 212 -17.37 1.22 -10.00
C LEU A 212 -16.45 0.85 -8.84
N ALA A 213 -16.39 1.66 -7.77
CA ALA A 213 -15.60 1.37 -6.59
C ALA A 213 -16.11 0.14 -5.81
N SER A 214 -17.39 -0.18 -5.89
CA SER A 214 -17.94 -1.37 -5.21
C SER A 214 -17.55 -2.70 -5.87
N ILE A 215 -17.18 -2.67 -7.15
CA ILE A 215 -16.69 -3.83 -7.91
C ILE A 215 -15.19 -3.82 -8.14
N ASP A 216 -14.49 -2.82 -7.61
CA ASP A 216 -13.03 -2.67 -7.70
C ASP A 216 -12.34 -3.67 -6.76
N PRO A 217 -11.52 -4.62 -7.29
CA PRO A 217 -10.82 -5.60 -6.46
C PRO A 217 -9.65 -4.99 -5.65
N GLY A 218 -9.35 -3.71 -5.85
CA GLY A 218 -8.14 -3.09 -5.33
C GLY A 218 -6.90 -3.39 -6.18
N GLY A 219 -5.74 -2.99 -5.70
CA GLY A 219 -4.45 -3.19 -6.38
C GLY A 219 -3.50 -2.02 -6.17
N GLU A 220 -2.34 -2.07 -6.82
CA GLU A 220 -1.24 -1.10 -6.62
C GLU A 220 -1.43 0.24 -7.34
N TRP A 221 -2.32 0.30 -8.33
CA TRP A 221 -2.57 1.52 -9.09
C TRP A 221 -3.31 2.58 -8.28
N SER A 222 -2.81 3.80 -8.28
CA SER A 222 -3.46 4.93 -7.60
C SER A 222 -4.69 5.47 -8.33
N ASN A 223 -4.84 5.17 -9.64
CA ASN A 223 -5.99 5.60 -10.43
C ASN A 223 -7.15 4.64 -10.22
N ARG A 224 -7.94 4.91 -9.17
CA ARG A 224 -9.07 4.09 -8.70
C ARG A 224 -10.34 4.94 -8.59
N PRO A 225 -11.53 4.35 -8.79
CA PRO A 225 -12.80 5.09 -8.72
C PRO A 225 -12.99 5.83 -7.39
N ALA A 226 -12.68 5.19 -6.25
CA ALA A 226 -12.79 5.82 -4.93
C ALA A 226 -11.85 7.01 -4.77
N ASN A 227 -10.64 6.93 -5.33
CA ASN A 227 -9.67 8.03 -5.29
C ASN A 227 -10.15 9.22 -6.15
N SER A 228 -10.78 8.97 -7.31
CA SER A 228 -11.40 10.03 -8.12
C SER A 228 -12.50 10.74 -7.34
N ILE A 229 -13.37 10.01 -6.62
CA ILE A 229 -14.40 10.62 -5.76
C ILE A 229 -13.78 11.53 -4.70
N VAL A 230 -12.74 11.05 -3.99
CA VAL A 230 -12.06 11.84 -2.96
C VAL A 230 -11.48 13.12 -3.55
N LYS A 231 -10.79 13.05 -4.68
CA LYS A 231 -10.21 14.24 -5.37
C LYS A 231 -11.28 15.26 -5.79
N ILE A 232 -12.42 14.78 -6.28
CA ILE A 232 -13.53 15.65 -6.70
C ILE A 232 -14.15 16.35 -5.50
N LEU A 233 -14.34 15.67 -4.38
CA LEU A 233 -15.09 16.16 -3.21
C LEU A 233 -14.21 16.72 -2.09
N ILE A 234 -12.87 16.72 -2.23
CA ILE A 234 -11.96 17.16 -1.18
C ILE A 234 -12.22 18.62 -0.77
N PRO A 235 -12.37 18.94 0.53
CA PRO A 235 -12.85 20.26 0.96
C PRO A 235 -11.92 21.44 0.70
N TRP A 236 -10.61 21.21 0.60
CA TRP A 236 -9.61 22.28 0.48
C TRP A 236 -9.18 22.59 -0.97
N LEU A 237 -9.41 21.66 -1.90
CA LEU A 237 -9.15 21.82 -3.34
C LEU A 237 -10.12 20.95 -4.16
N PRO A 238 -11.42 21.26 -4.17
CA PRO A 238 -12.39 20.44 -4.89
C PRO A 238 -12.18 20.54 -6.40
N HIS A 239 -12.18 19.40 -7.09
CA HIS A 239 -12.04 19.37 -8.54
C HIS A 239 -13.41 19.36 -9.23
N THR A 240 -14.18 20.38 -8.99
CA THR A 240 -15.51 20.63 -9.55
C THR A 240 -15.88 22.11 -9.38
N CYS A 241 -16.73 22.63 -10.25
CA CYS A 241 -17.34 23.97 -10.10
C CYS A 241 -18.60 23.97 -9.21
N ALA A 242 -18.97 22.81 -8.64
CA ALA A 242 -20.13 22.70 -7.76
C ALA A 242 -19.90 23.39 -6.41
N SER A 243 -20.94 24.01 -5.86
CA SER A 243 -20.91 24.63 -4.53
C SER A 243 -20.69 23.57 -3.42
N ALA A 244 -20.32 24.02 -2.21
CA ALA A 244 -20.14 23.15 -1.06
C ALA A 244 -21.42 22.34 -0.76
N GLU A 245 -22.60 22.95 -0.88
CA GLU A 245 -23.89 22.28 -0.65
C GLU A 245 -24.11 21.13 -1.63
N ILE A 246 -23.80 21.35 -2.91
CA ILE A 246 -23.93 20.32 -3.96
C ILE A 246 -22.92 19.19 -3.69
N ARG A 247 -21.68 19.49 -3.30
CA ARG A 247 -20.66 18.50 -2.95
C ARG A 247 -21.07 17.65 -1.74
N ILE A 248 -21.62 18.28 -0.69
CA ILE A 248 -22.12 17.59 0.51
C ILE A 248 -23.31 16.68 0.13
N SER A 249 -24.23 17.20 -0.68
CA SER A 249 -25.38 16.43 -1.18
C SER A 249 -24.94 15.24 -2.04
N ALA A 250 -23.91 15.40 -2.89
CA ALA A 250 -23.35 14.31 -3.69
C ALA A 250 -22.70 13.22 -2.81
N ALA A 251 -21.97 13.59 -1.75
CA ALA A 251 -21.44 12.65 -0.78
C ALA A 251 -22.55 11.89 -0.03
N THR A 252 -23.65 12.58 0.32
CA THR A 252 -24.82 11.98 0.94
C THR A 252 -25.52 11.01 -0.01
N SER A 253 -25.62 11.36 -1.30
CA SER A 253 -26.16 10.49 -2.34
C SER A 253 -25.31 9.21 -2.51
N LEU A 254 -24.01 9.34 -2.44
CA LEU A 254 -23.08 8.19 -2.47
C LEU A 254 -23.33 7.24 -1.29
N LEU A 255 -23.43 7.77 -0.08
CA LEU A 255 -23.73 7.00 1.14
C LEU A 255 -25.06 6.25 1.04
N LYS A 256 -26.08 6.87 0.43
CA LYS A 256 -27.39 6.25 0.26
C LYS A 256 -27.37 5.13 -0.79
N ASN A 257 -26.64 5.31 -1.90
CA ASN A 257 -26.64 4.37 -3.02
C ASN A 257 -25.60 3.26 -2.88
N VAL A 258 -24.45 3.53 -2.25
CA VAL A 258 -23.32 2.60 -2.08
C VAL A 258 -22.70 2.80 -0.70
N PRO A 259 -23.39 2.36 0.38
CA PRO A 259 -23.05 2.70 1.77
C PRO A 259 -21.60 2.42 2.18
N GLU A 260 -21.06 1.26 1.82
CA GLU A 260 -19.71 0.84 2.22
C GLU A 260 -18.62 1.68 1.54
N VAL A 261 -18.77 1.96 0.25
CA VAL A 261 -17.86 2.86 -0.46
C VAL A 261 -18.01 4.28 0.06
N GLY A 262 -19.27 4.73 0.25
CA GLY A 262 -19.58 6.05 0.77
C GLY A 262 -18.95 6.30 2.14
N TRP A 263 -18.97 5.31 3.01
CA TRP A 263 -18.32 5.37 4.32
C TRP A 263 -16.80 5.53 4.21
N LYS A 264 -16.14 4.69 3.40
CA LYS A 264 -14.67 4.77 3.19
C LYS A 264 -14.26 6.11 2.61
N VAL A 265 -15.00 6.61 1.62
CA VAL A 265 -14.78 7.93 1.02
C VAL A 265 -14.97 9.03 2.07
N LEU A 266 -16.06 8.99 2.84
CA LEU A 266 -16.35 10.00 3.87
C LEU A 266 -15.24 10.07 4.91
N LEU A 267 -14.71 8.93 5.37
CA LEU A 267 -13.55 8.90 6.28
C LEU A 267 -12.29 9.54 5.68
N SER A 268 -12.12 9.44 4.35
CA SER A 268 -10.98 10.05 3.64
C SER A 268 -11.17 11.56 3.45
N LEU A 269 -12.40 12.05 3.49
CA LEU A 269 -12.76 13.48 3.38
C LEU A 269 -12.74 14.24 4.71
N LEU A 270 -12.61 13.51 5.83
CA LEU A 270 -12.43 14.13 7.15
C LEU A 270 -11.10 14.91 7.22
N PRO A 271 -10.99 15.91 8.10
CA PRO A 271 -9.75 16.66 8.25
C PRO A 271 -8.54 15.74 8.44
N ASN A 272 -7.46 16.06 7.72
CA ASN A 272 -6.18 15.35 7.84
C ASN A 272 -5.06 16.36 7.54
N GLY A 273 -4.11 16.51 8.46
CA GLY A 273 -3.01 17.47 8.33
C GLY A 273 -1.99 17.15 7.22
N HIS A 274 -2.02 15.95 6.67
CA HIS A 274 -1.03 15.46 5.68
C HIS A 274 -1.67 15.04 4.35
N SER A 275 -2.90 15.50 4.05
CA SER A 275 -3.55 15.16 2.79
C SER A 275 -2.90 15.87 1.61
N THR A 276 -2.59 15.12 0.55
CA THR A 276 -2.15 15.62 -0.75
C THR A 276 -3.15 15.21 -1.81
N THR A 277 -3.24 16.00 -2.89
CA THR A 277 -4.08 15.66 -4.04
C THR A 277 -3.34 15.94 -5.35
N SER A 278 -3.70 15.21 -6.40
CA SER A 278 -3.29 15.49 -7.77
C SER A 278 -4.51 15.89 -8.58
N CYS A 279 -4.36 16.74 -9.58
CA CYS A 279 -5.47 17.19 -10.42
C CYS A 279 -6.22 16.01 -11.05
N THR A 280 -7.55 16.10 -11.11
CA THR A 280 -8.40 15.25 -11.95
C THR A 280 -8.33 15.71 -13.41
N ASN A 281 -8.81 14.85 -14.33
CA ASN A 281 -8.88 15.24 -15.73
C ASN A 281 -9.88 16.39 -15.93
N LYS A 282 -9.45 17.46 -16.63
CA LYS A 282 -10.31 18.59 -16.96
C LYS A 282 -10.95 18.41 -18.32
N PRO A 283 -12.20 18.88 -18.52
CA PRO A 283 -12.83 18.92 -19.83
C PRO A 283 -12.01 19.77 -20.80
N LYS A 284 -11.93 19.32 -22.04
CA LYS A 284 -11.18 19.99 -23.09
C LYS A 284 -12.06 20.78 -24.07
N TRP A 285 -13.28 20.28 -24.29
CA TRP A 285 -14.18 20.77 -25.31
C TRP A 285 -15.35 21.58 -24.73
N ARG A 286 -15.78 21.21 -23.50
CA ARG A 286 -16.83 21.90 -22.76
C ARG A 286 -16.25 22.85 -21.73
N ASP A 287 -16.95 23.90 -21.44
CA ASP A 287 -16.63 24.95 -20.46
C ASP A 287 -16.94 24.58 -19.00
N PHE A 288 -17.12 23.28 -18.69
CA PHE A 288 -17.51 22.80 -17.36
C PHE A 288 -16.56 23.22 -16.23
N ALA A 289 -15.30 23.47 -16.57
CA ALA A 289 -14.29 23.95 -15.63
C ALA A 289 -14.04 25.48 -15.76
N GLU A 290 -14.80 26.20 -16.58
CA GLU A 290 -14.67 27.62 -16.71
C GLU A 290 -15.12 28.30 -15.42
N GLY A 291 -14.32 29.28 -14.96
CA GLY A 291 -14.60 29.96 -13.69
C GLY A 291 -14.12 29.19 -12.43
N TRP A 292 -13.58 27.96 -12.56
CA TRP A 292 -12.97 27.28 -11.41
C TRP A 292 -11.77 28.08 -10.90
N GLN A 293 -11.75 28.35 -9.60
CA GLN A 293 -10.63 28.97 -8.92
C GLN A 293 -9.84 27.90 -8.13
N GLU A 294 -8.52 27.99 -8.17
CA GLU A 294 -7.68 27.09 -7.40
C GLU A 294 -7.86 27.35 -5.89
N GLY A 295 -8.44 26.36 -5.22
CA GLY A 295 -8.75 26.44 -3.79
C GLY A 295 -10.12 27.03 -3.48
N VAL A 296 -10.41 27.07 -2.20
CA VAL A 296 -11.65 27.57 -1.60
C VAL A 296 -11.32 28.50 -0.43
N THR A 297 -12.29 29.28 0.04
CA THR A 297 -12.10 30.08 1.27
C THR A 297 -11.90 29.18 2.49
N VAL A 298 -11.15 29.67 3.49
CA VAL A 298 -10.96 28.95 4.76
C VAL A 298 -12.30 28.60 5.41
N LYS A 299 -13.28 29.52 5.34
CA LYS A 299 -14.61 29.30 5.86
C LYS A 299 -15.32 28.15 5.15
N GLU A 300 -15.38 28.17 3.82
CA GLU A 300 -16.02 27.12 3.01
C GLU A 300 -15.41 25.75 3.29
N ARG A 301 -14.07 25.67 3.36
CA ARG A 301 -13.37 24.45 3.71
C ARG A 301 -13.80 23.89 5.06
N TRP A 302 -13.85 24.74 6.09
CA TRP A 302 -14.23 24.30 7.43
C TRP A 302 -15.70 23.96 7.53
N ASP A 303 -16.59 24.72 6.90
CA ASP A 303 -18.03 24.44 6.87
C ASP A 303 -18.29 23.07 6.22
N GLN A 304 -17.58 22.73 5.13
CA GLN A 304 -17.68 21.44 4.48
C GLN A 304 -17.10 20.30 5.33
N HIS A 305 -15.95 20.50 5.99
CA HIS A 305 -15.40 19.52 6.93
C HIS A 305 -16.34 19.25 8.10
N ILE A 306 -16.96 20.29 8.66
CA ILE A 306 -17.95 20.16 9.73
C ILE A 306 -19.17 19.37 9.25
N ALA A 307 -19.65 19.62 8.03
CA ALA A 307 -20.77 18.87 7.45
C ALA A 307 -20.45 17.39 7.28
N TYR A 308 -19.29 17.06 6.71
CA TYR A 308 -18.84 15.67 6.56
C TYR A 308 -18.66 14.98 7.89
N ALA A 309 -18.05 15.64 8.87
CA ALA A 309 -17.85 15.08 10.21
C ALA A 309 -19.18 14.82 10.93
N LYS A 310 -20.17 15.73 10.80
CA LYS A 310 -21.52 15.51 11.36
C LYS A 310 -22.20 14.29 10.74
N ILE A 311 -22.12 14.14 9.40
CA ILE A 311 -22.66 12.96 8.71
C ILE A 311 -21.97 11.69 9.21
N ALA A 312 -20.62 11.69 9.27
CA ALA A 312 -19.85 10.54 9.73
C ALA A 312 -20.18 10.15 11.18
N VAL A 313 -20.23 11.12 12.09
CA VAL A 313 -20.59 10.88 13.48
C VAL A 313 -22.01 10.31 13.57
N ASN A 314 -23.01 10.92 12.94
CA ASN A 314 -24.39 10.41 12.99
C ASN A 314 -24.53 8.94 12.51
N ILE A 315 -23.79 8.54 11.47
CA ILE A 315 -23.75 7.16 11.02
C ILE A 315 -23.06 6.27 12.07
N ALA A 316 -21.97 6.74 12.66
CA ALA A 316 -21.19 5.99 13.64
C ALA A 316 -21.97 5.70 14.93
N LEU A 317 -22.88 6.59 15.36
CA LEU A 317 -23.69 6.38 16.56
C LEU A 317 -24.58 5.12 16.49
N SER A 318 -24.91 4.64 15.31
CA SER A 318 -25.73 3.44 15.08
C SER A 318 -24.92 2.19 14.69
N ASP A 319 -23.59 2.30 14.52
CA ASP A 319 -22.72 1.21 14.08
C ASP A 319 -21.42 1.21 14.90
N PHE A 320 -21.28 0.24 15.78
CA PHE A 320 -20.15 0.16 16.71
C PHE A 320 -18.78 0.13 16.00
N ASN A 321 -18.65 -0.59 14.87
CA ASN A 321 -17.38 -0.66 14.13
C ASN A 321 -17.03 0.71 13.51
N LYS A 322 -18.02 1.43 13.03
CA LYS A 322 -17.84 2.80 12.53
C LYS A 322 -17.53 3.78 13.66
N LEU A 323 -18.14 3.59 14.85
CA LEU A 323 -17.83 4.38 16.02
C LEU A 323 -16.35 4.26 16.41
N LEU A 324 -15.80 3.04 16.44
CA LEU A 324 -14.37 2.84 16.71
C LEU A 324 -13.46 3.52 15.67
N GLN A 325 -13.84 3.51 14.39
CA GLN A 325 -13.08 4.21 13.36
C GLN A 325 -13.10 5.74 13.55
N ILE A 326 -14.23 6.29 13.99
CA ILE A 326 -14.36 7.72 14.29
C ILE A 326 -13.56 8.08 15.55
N LEU A 327 -13.60 7.27 16.61
CA LEU A 327 -12.83 7.51 17.82
C LEU A 327 -11.33 7.55 17.57
N LYS A 328 -10.81 6.69 16.71
CA LYS A 328 -9.39 6.71 16.29
C LYS A 328 -8.98 7.99 15.54
N LYS A 329 -9.95 8.71 14.98
CA LYS A 329 -9.75 9.99 14.25
C LYS A 329 -10.25 11.21 15.05
N ILE A 330 -10.62 11.05 16.32
CA ILE A 330 -11.26 12.11 17.10
C ILE A 330 -10.41 13.39 17.20
N SER A 331 -9.07 13.25 17.19
CA SER A 331 -8.14 14.39 17.17
C SER A 331 -8.31 15.30 15.97
N ASP A 332 -8.69 14.74 14.83
CA ASP A 332 -8.82 15.45 13.57
C ASP A 332 -10.23 16.03 13.35
N LEU A 333 -11.22 15.58 14.15
CA LEU A 333 -12.60 16.01 14.00
C LEU A 333 -12.82 17.45 14.48
N PRO A 334 -13.73 18.20 13.83
CA PRO A 334 -14.21 19.50 14.34
C PRO A 334 -14.79 19.37 15.73
N ARG A 335 -14.44 20.28 16.62
CA ARG A 335 -14.85 20.24 18.03
C ARG A 335 -16.37 20.20 18.26
N SER A 336 -17.12 20.79 17.34
CA SER A 336 -18.59 20.74 17.36
C SER A 336 -19.20 19.35 17.30
N THR A 337 -18.42 18.33 16.91
CA THR A 337 -18.88 16.93 16.86
C THR A 337 -18.50 16.13 18.10
N TRP A 338 -17.59 16.64 18.94
CA TRP A 338 -17.12 15.96 20.15
C TRP A 338 -18.21 15.83 21.22
N ASP A 339 -19.00 16.87 21.41
CA ASP A 339 -20.08 16.87 22.40
C ASP A 339 -21.11 15.77 22.11
N VAL A 340 -21.39 15.53 20.83
CA VAL A 340 -22.30 14.46 20.37
C VAL A 340 -21.71 13.08 20.68
N LEU A 341 -20.42 12.88 20.38
CA LEU A 341 -19.74 11.62 20.66
C LEU A 341 -19.62 11.33 22.15
N GLU A 342 -19.20 12.32 22.95
CA GLU A 342 -19.10 12.21 24.39
C GLU A 342 -20.45 11.89 25.04
N HIS A 343 -21.49 12.61 24.68
CA HIS A 343 -22.84 12.36 25.12
C HIS A 343 -23.30 10.93 24.84
N HIS A 344 -23.11 10.48 23.59
CA HIS A 344 -23.45 9.12 23.19
C HIS A 344 -22.68 8.06 23.98
N LEU A 345 -21.37 8.24 24.16
CA LEU A 345 -20.53 7.29 24.90
C LEU A 345 -20.97 7.19 26.37
N ARG A 346 -21.23 8.31 27.02
CA ARG A 346 -21.63 8.35 28.44
C ARG A 346 -23.05 7.77 28.69
N GLU A 347 -24.02 8.16 27.85
CA GLU A 347 -25.39 7.64 27.97
C GLU A 347 -25.49 6.13 27.67
N ASN A 348 -24.68 5.64 26.72
CA ASN A 348 -24.72 4.23 26.36
C ASN A 348 -23.67 3.37 27.09
N ASN A 349 -22.92 3.92 28.03
CA ASN A 349 -21.89 3.17 28.76
C ASN A 349 -22.40 1.86 29.34
N ILE A 350 -23.60 1.86 29.94
CA ILE A 350 -24.23 0.68 30.55
C ILE A 350 -24.56 -0.39 29.50
N ASN A 351 -24.88 0.01 28.26
CA ASN A 351 -25.31 -0.86 27.17
C ASN A 351 -24.15 -1.54 26.45
N PHE A 352 -22.93 -1.00 26.54
CA PHE A 352 -21.77 -1.61 25.91
C PHE A 352 -21.31 -2.87 26.66
N SER A 353 -21.00 -3.94 25.91
CA SER A 353 -20.38 -5.14 26.48
C SER A 353 -18.97 -4.83 27.02
N VAL A 354 -18.42 -5.75 27.82
CA VAL A 354 -17.06 -5.62 28.37
C VAL A 354 -16.04 -5.47 27.24
N GLU A 355 -16.18 -6.26 26.18
CA GLU A 355 -15.31 -6.21 25.01
C GLU A 355 -15.45 -4.88 24.25
N GLN A 356 -16.69 -4.38 24.12
CA GLN A 356 -16.93 -3.09 23.47
C GLN A 356 -16.31 -1.93 24.26
N LYS A 357 -16.47 -1.95 25.59
CA LYS A 357 -15.82 -0.96 26.49
C LYS A 357 -14.30 -0.97 26.34
N LYS A 358 -13.70 -2.14 26.31
CA LYS A 358 -12.26 -2.30 26.07
C LYS A 358 -11.84 -1.67 24.75
N LEU A 359 -12.55 -1.93 23.64
CA LEU A 359 -12.22 -1.39 22.33
C LEU A 359 -12.38 0.14 22.24
N ILE A 360 -13.38 0.70 22.93
CA ILE A 360 -13.53 2.15 23.09
C ILE A 360 -12.34 2.72 23.86
N TRP A 361 -12.02 2.13 25.01
CA TRP A 361 -10.87 2.53 25.84
C TRP A 361 -9.56 2.49 25.06
N GLU A 362 -9.25 1.39 24.37
CA GLU A 362 -8.04 1.25 23.53
C GLU A 362 -7.97 2.31 22.43
N SER A 363 -9.11 2.63 21.81
CA SER A 363 -9.19 3.64 20.76
C SER A 363 -8.88 5.04 21.29
N LEU A 364 -9.42 5.42 22.44
CA LEU A 364 -9.16 6.69 23.10
C LEU A 364 -7.72 6.76 23.64
N LEU A 365 -7.27 5.71 24.33
CA LEU A 365 -5.93 5.57 24.87
C LEU A 365 -4.84 5.74 23.79
N SER A 366 -5.05 5.20 22.60
CA SER A 366 -4.11 5.37 21.48
C SER A 366 -3.97 6.84 21.06
N VAL A 367 -5.04 7.60 21.08
CA VAL A 367 -5.05 9.03 20.74
C VAL A 367 -4.43 9.86 21.85
N THR A 368 -4.87 9.68 23.10
CA THR A 368 -4.39 10.46 24.25
C THR A 368 -2.90 10.28 24.46
N ARG A 369 -2.40 9.04 24.43
CA ARG A 369 -0.98 8.71 24.52
C ARG A 369 -0.16 9.39 23.42
N ARG A 370 -0.61 9.31 22.15
CA ARG A 370 0.09 9.93 21.04
C ARG A 370 0.25 11.44 21.25
N HIS A 371 -0.80 12.13 21.65
CA HIS A 371 -0.77 13.58 21.85
C HIS A 371 0.00 13.98 23.12
N ARG A 372 0.00 13.17 24.18
CA ARG A 372 0.85 13.39 25.37
C ARG A 372 2.34 13.20 25.01
N LYS A 373 2.65 12.14 24.26
CA LYS A 373 4.02 11.82 23.86
C LYS A 373 4.65 12.92 23.01
N PHE A 374 3.88 13.57 22.16
CA PHE A 374 4.34 14.61 21.24
C PHE A 374 3.76 15.99 21.59
N ALA A 375 3.64 16.29 22.88
CA ALA A 375 3.00 17.53 23.36
C ALA A 375 3.62 18.81 22.76
N ASP A 376 4.90 18.80 22.42
CA ASP A 376 5.62 19.93 21.81
C ASP A 376 5.41 20.04 20.29
N ALA A 377 4.77 19.07 19.65
CA ALA A 377 4.54 19.09 18.22
C ALA A 377 3.42 20.06 17.85
N LYS A 378 3.57 20.79 16.73
CA LYS A 378 2.57 21.77 16.27
C LYS A 378 1.18 21.16 15.99
N TRP A 379 1.12 19.85 15.74
CA TRP A 379 -0.12 19.12 15.51
C TRP A 379 -0.73 18.51 16.78
N ALA A 380 -0.02 18.58 17.92
CA ALA A 380 -0.51 18.04 19.17
C ALA A 380 -1.75 18.81 19.65
N MET A 381 -2.70 18.10 20.25
CA MET A 381 -3.86 18.73 20.84
C MET A 381 -3.47 19.56 22.08
N PRO A 382 -4.15 20.69 22.34
CA PRO A 382 -4.02 21.39 23.61
C PRO A 382 -4.35 20.48 24.80
N THR A 383 -3.63 20.65 25.90
CA THR A 383 -3.73 19.81 27.11
C THR A 383 -5.18 19.65 27.59
N SER A 384 -5.97 20.73 27.62
CA SER A 384 -7.38 20.67 28.04
C SER A 384 -8.25 19.71 27.24
N TYR A 385 -7.96 19.52 25.96
CA TYR A 385 -8.68 18.56 25.11
C TYR A 385 -8.22 17.12 25.36
N ILE A 386 -6.93 16.93 25.65
CA ILE A 386 -6.40 15.62 26.03
C ILE A 386 -7.03 15.19 27.36
N GLU A 387 -7.04 16.06 28.35
CA GLU A 387 -7.66 15.81 29.66
C GLU A 387 -9.16 15.47 29.56
N ARG A 388 -9.87 16.12 28.64
CA ARG A 388 -11.26 15.78 28.33
C ARG A 388 -11.41 14.36 27.83
N LEU A 389 -10.55 13.93 26.89
CA LEU A 389 -10.56 12.56 26.38
C LEU A 389 -10.13 11.55 27.42
N GLU A 390 -9.13 11.85 28.25
CA GLU A 390 -8.68 11.02 29.36
C GLU A 390 -9.80 10.82 30.41
N SER A 391 -10.65 11.84 30.64
CA SER A 391 -11.83 11.70 31.52
C SER A 391 -12.81 10.65 30.97
N ILE A 392 -13.07 10.65 29.66
CA ILE A 392 -13.94 9.66 29.02
C ILE A 392 -13.25 8.29 29.04
N GLU A 393 -11.97 8.22 28.64
CA GLU A 393 -11.15 7.02 28.64
C GLU A 393 -11.24 6.27 29.96
N LYS A 394 -11.09 6.98 31.10
CA LYS A 394 -11.17 6.43 32.46
C LYS A 394 -12.51 5.75 32.78
N GLU A 395 -13.62 6.23 32.19
CA GLU A 395 -14.94 5.62 32.37
C GLU A 395 -15.10 4.27 31.69
N PHE A 396 -14.25 4.01 30.67
CA PHE A 396 -14.23 2.76 29.88
C PHE A 396 -13.04 1.85 30.23
N GLU A 397 -12.17 2.29 31.16
CA GLU A 397 -10.99 1.51 31.54
C GLU A 397 -11.40 0.16 32.12
N PRO A 398 -10.87 -0.96 31.59
CA PRO A 398 -11.14 -2.28 32.14
C PRO A 398 -10.68 -2.41 33.58
N GLN A 399 -11.48 -3.01 34.43
CA GLN A 399 -11.14 -3.25 35.84
C GLN A 399 -10.22 -4.48 36.01
N SER A 400 -10.23 -5.39 35.07
CA SER A 400 -9.39 -6.58 35.05
C SER A 400 -8.02 -6.29 34.48
N ALA A 401 -6.95 -6.67 35.17
CA ALA A 401 -5.58 -6.60 34.71
C ALA A 401 -5.40 -7.39 33.40
N PHE A 402 -6.12 -8.50 33.26
CA PHE A 402 -6.17 -9.30 32.03
C PHE A 402 -6.52 -8.48 30.79
N LEU A 403 -7.50 -7.60 30.85
CA LEU A 403 -7.92 -6.77 29.71
C LEU A 403 -7.09 -5.48 29.60
N GLN A 404 -6.72 -4.88 30.73
CA GLN A 404 -6.02 -3.60 30.79
C GLN A 404 -4.60 -3.67 30.22
N HIS A 405 -3.91 -4.80 30.39
CA HIS A 405 -2.51 -4.91 30.03
C HIS A 405 -2.25 -5.57 28.66
N GLN A 406 -3.25 -6.10 27.96
CA GLN A 406 -3.06 -6.70 26.61
C GLN A 406 -2.39 -5.75 25.62
N PRO A 407 -2.70 -4.44 25.55
CA PRO A 407 -2.05 -3.53 24.61
C PRO A 407 -0.53 -3.39 24.78
N LEU A 408 0.02 -3.71 25.97
CA LEU A 408 1.46 -3.67 26.22
C LEU A 408 2.24 -4.75 25.45
N PHE A 409 1.56 -5.80 24.99
CA PHE A 409 2.12 -6.93 24.27
C PHE A 409 1.65 -6.98 22.81
N SER A 410 1.35 -5.82 22.22
CA SER A 410 1.06 -5.65 20.81
C SER A 410 2.35 -5.38 20.03
N ASP A 411 2.27 -5.47 18.67
CA ASP A 411 3.34 -5.04 17.80
C ASP A 411 3.53 -3.51 17.87
N GLY A 412 4.78 -3.05 17.84
CA GLY A 412 5.12 -1.63 17.79
C GLY A 412 5.36 -0.97 19.14
N ASP A 413 6.55 -1.16 19.71
CA ASP A 413 6.97 -0.55 20.99
C ASP A 413 6.95 0.98 20.97
N PHE A 414 7.18 1.58 19.76
CA PHE A 414 7.29 3.03 19.67
C PHE A 414 6.05 3.77 20.19
N ASP A 415 4.86 3.26 19.91
CA ASP A 415 3.61 3.89 20.35
C ASP A 415 3.34 3.71 21.85
N LEU A 416 4.03 2.75 22.49
CA LEU A 416 3.90 2.44 23.92
C LEU A 416 4.91 3.19 24.81
N PHE A 417 5.87 3.93 24.21
CA PHE A 417 6.86 4.69 24.98
C PHE A 417 6.24 5.89 25.68
N ASP A 418 6.54 6.03 26.97
CA ASP A 418 6.05 7.11 27.81
C ASP A 418 7.18 8.05 28.28
N GLY A 419 6.84 9.32 28.43
CA GLY A 419 7.67 10.33 29.06
C GLY A 419 8.94 10.72 28.25
N PRO A 420 9.73 11.67 28.79
CA PRO A 420 10.98 12.13 28.18
C PRO A 420 12.09 11.10 28.36
N GLY A 421 13.17 11.23 27.59
CA GLY A 421 14.37 10.42 27.71
C GLY A 421 14.82 9.78 26.40
N SER A 422 15.98 9.16 26.43
CA SER A 422 16.56 8.41 25.32
C SER A 422 15.72 7.20 24.96
N TYR A 423 15.96 6.63 23.77
CA TYR A 423 15.31 5.39 23.35
C TYR A 423 15.54 4.26 24.37
N GLU A 424 16.76 4.16 24.90
CA GLU A 424 17.12 3.12 25.86
C GLU A 424 16.35 3.25 27.19
N GLU A 425 16.23 4.48 27.72
CA GLU A 425 15.47 4.74 28.93
C GLU A 425 13.98 4.45 28.77
N LYS A 426 13.42 4.82 27.61
CA LYS A 426 12.01 4.51 27.28
C LYS A 426 11.77 3.02 27.13
N SER A 427 12.71 2.30 26.50
CA SER A 427 12.63 0.84 26.38
C SER A 427 12.69 0.14 27.74
N LYS A 428 13.57 0.60 28.64
CA LYS A 428 13.65 0.08 30.02
C LYS A 428 12.35 0.29 30.79
N ARG A 429 11.77 1.49 30.71
CA ARG A 429 10.48 1.77 31.36
C ARG A 429 9.35 0.90 30.80
N LEU A 430 9.27 0.75 29.48
CA LEU A 430 8.27 -0.11 28.87
C LEU A 430 8.44 -1.57 29.28
N PHE A 431 9.69 -2.04 29.34
CA PHE A 431 9.98 -3.40 29.80
C PHE A 431 9.56 -3.61 31.26
N GLN A 432 9.82 -2.65 32.15
CA GLN A 432 9.36 -2.72 33.54
C GLN A 432 7.82 -2.75 33.63
N ARG A 433 7.12 -1.91 32.85
CA ARG A 433 5.65 -1.95 32.79
C ARG A 433 5.10 -3.31 32.33
N ARG A 434 5.82 -4.00 31.43
CA ARG A 434 5.45 -5.36 31.01
C ARG A 434 5.64 -6.37 32.15
N ILE A 435 6.71 -6.25 32.93
CA ILE A 435 6.91 -7.08 34.12
C ILE A 435 5.78 -6.86 35.13
N ASP A 436 5.48 -5.60 35.43
CA ASP A 436 4.41 -5.23 36.38
C ASP A 436 3.04 -5.74 35.89
N ALA A 437 2.78 -5.67 34.59
CA ALA A 437 1.55 -6.19 33.97
C ALA A 437 1.42 -7.71 34.11
N VAL A 438 2.51 -8.45 33.90
CA VAL A 438 2.54 -9.92 34.07
C VAL A 438 2.28 -10.29 35.55
N CYS A 439 2.88 -9.55 36.47
CA CYS A 439 2.65 -9.74 37.91
C CYS A 439 1.18 -9.45 38.29
N ALA A 440 0.59 -8.34 37.80
CA ALA A 440 -0.79 -8.00 38.07
C ALA A 440 -1.79 -9.05 37.55
N VAL A 441 -1.57 -9.59 36.34
CA VAL A 441 -2.40 -10.68 35.79
C VAL A 441 -2.26 -11.94 36.61
N PHE A 442 -1.03 -12.25 37.06
CA PHE A 442 -0.80 -13.39 37.95
C PHE A 442 -1.50 -13.24 39.31
N GLU A 443 -1.45 -12.06 39.95
CA GLU A 443 -2.15 -11.75 41.19
C GLU A 443 -3.67 -11.87 41.07
N GLU A 444 -4.22 -11.53 39.90
CA GLU A 444 -5.67 -11.59 39.64
C GLU A 444 -6.19 -13.04 39.54
N GLY A 445 -5.43 -13.96 38.93
CA GLY A 445 -5.95 -15.30 38.66
C GLY A 445 -4.90 -16.42 38.48
N GLY A 446 -3.67 -16.21 38.98
CA GLY A 446 -2.62 -17.21 38.98
C GLY A 446 -2.16 -17.65 37.59
N HIS A 447 -1.60 -18.85 37.53
CA HIS A 447 -1.06 -19.41 36.28
C HIS A 447 -2.11 -19.60 35.19
N ASP A 448 -3.32 -20.03 35.55
CA ASP A 448 -4.38 -20.29 34.56
C ASP A 448 -4.79 -19.01 33.82
N LEU A 449 -4.91 -17.88 34.54
CA LEU A 449 -5.23 -16.60 33.92
C LEU A 449 -4.06 -16.06 33.10
N LEU A 450 -2.83 -16.29 33.56
CA LEU A 450 -1.62 -15.89 32.88
C LEU A 450 -1.47 -16.62 31.51
N PHE A 451 -1.80 -17.90 31.46
CA PHE A 451 -1.79 -18.66 30.22
C PHE A 451 -2.88 -18.22 29.24
N LYS A 452 -4.10 -17.97 29.74
CA LYS A 452 -5.17 -17.37 28.92
C LYS A 452 -4.77 -15.99 28.41
N PHE A 453 -4.06 -15.20 29.22
CA PHE A 453 -3.57 -13.89 28.80
C PHE A 453 -2.61 -14.02 27.61
N CYS A 454 -1.68 -14.99 27.67
CA CYS A 454 -0.75 -15.27 26.59
C CYS A 454 -1.47 -15.63 25.27
N GLU A 455 -2.59 -16.36 25.32
CA GLU A 455 -3.37 -16.71 24.12
C GLU A 455 -4.09 -15.51 23.48
N ASN A 456 -4.24 -14.39 24.21
CA ASN A 456 -4.99 -13.21 23.80
C ASN A 456 -4.11 -11.99 23.48
N ILE A 457 -2.81 -12.17 23.33
CA ILE A 457 -1.83 -11.14 22.94
C ILE A 457 -1.17 -11.49 21.62
N SER A 458 -0.55 -10.52 20.92
CA SER A 458 0.11 -10.76 19.65
C SER A 458 1.61 -11.05 19.78
N ASP A 459 2.30 -10.46 20.76
CA ASP A 459 3.75 -10.61 20.94
C ASP A 459 4.10 -11.53 22.12
N HIS A 460 4.14 -12.81 21.85
CA HIS A 460 4.47 -13.86 22.83
C HIS A 460 5.92 -13.79 23.29
N PHE A 461 6.85 -13.30 22.46
CA PHE A 461 8.25 -13.18 22.84
C PHE A 461 8.44 -12.11 23.92
N LYS A 462 7.82 -10.93 23.76
CA LYS A 462 7.87 -9.87 24.77
C LYS A 462 7.21 -10.29 26.09
N PHE A 463 6.14 -11.07 26.00
CA PHE A 463 5.51 -11.64 27.20
C PHE A 463 6.45 -12.63 27.88
N GLY A 464 7.10 -13.52 27.14
CA GLY A 464 8.11 -14.43 27.65
C GLY A 464 9.27 -13.71 28.33
N LEU A 465 9.78 -12.62 27.72
CA LEU A 465 10.79 -11.77 28.34
C LEU A 465 10.35 -11.21 29.69
N ALA A 466 9.12 -10.67 29.77
CA ALA A 466 8.59 -10.11 31.00
C ALA A 466 8.37 -11.17 32.09
N LEU A 467 7.82 -12.33 31.72
CA LEU A 467 7.64 -13.48 32.62
C LEU A 467 8.98 -14.01 33.13
N GLY A 468 9.98 -14.17 32.25
CA GLY A 468 11.32 -14.62 32.62
C GLY A 468 12.06 -13.69 33.57
N ALA A 469 11.82 -12.36 33.42
CA ALA A 469 12.39 -11.34 34.29
C ALA A 469 11.63 -11.15 35.62
N SER A 470 10.35 -11.58 35.70
CA SER A 470 9.54 -11.46 36.90
C SER A 470 10.01 -12.38 38.02
N ASP A 471 9.48 -12.14 39.25
CA ASP A 471 9.68 -13.02 40.40
C ASP A 471 8.56 -14.05 40.58
N ILE A 472 7.66 -14.17 39.61
CA ILE A 472 6.59 -15.16 39.63
C ILE A 472 7.22 -16.55 39.72
N PRO A 473 6.88 -17.35 40.75
CA PRO A 473 7.35 -18.73 40.83
C PRO A 473 6.71 -19.51 39.67
N VAL A 474 7.53 -19.92 38.74
CA VAL A 474 7.09 -20.83 37.67
C VAL A 474 7.37 -22.24 38.18
N SER A 475 6.33 -22.90 38.66
CA SER A 475 6.43 -24.32 39.03
C SER A 475 6.77 -25.08 37.75
N ASP A 476 7.81 -25.93 37.82
CA ASP A 476 8.21 -26.81 36.73
C ASP A 476 8.67 -26.07 35.44
N GLU A 477 9.60 -25.09 35.57
CA GLU A 477 10.22 -24.39 34.43
C GLU A 477 10.69 -25.35 33.34
N GLU A 478 11.18 -26.55 33.70
CA GLU A 478 11.60 -27.58 32.77
C GLU A 478 10.45 -28.16 31.94
N ILE A 479 9.28 -28.40 32.54
CA ILE A 479 8.08 -28.87 31.84
C ILE A 479 7.58 -27.80 30.85
N ILE A 480 7.60 -26.54 31.25
CA ILE A 480 7.21 -25.41 30.38
C ILE A 480 8.17 -25.34 29.19
N ILE A 481 9.48 -25.35 29.42
CA ILE A 481 10.47 -25.28 28.36
C ILE A 481 10.37 -26.48 27.43
N SER A 482 10.35 -27.70 27.98
CA SER A 482 10.32 -28.92 27.19
C SER A 482 8.98 -29.15 26.45
N GLY A 483 7.84 -28.91 27.12
CA GLY A 483 6.52 -29.14 26.56
C GLY A 483 6.13 -28.12 25.49
N TRP A 484 6.42 -26.83 25.71
CA TRP A 484 6.00 -25.77 24.80
C TRP A 484 6.94 -25.56 23.62
N MET A 485 8.18 -26.03 23.69
CA MET A 485 9.09 -26.01 22.53
C MET A 485 8.69 -26.99 21.42
N GLN A 486 7.83 -27.96 21.72
CA GLN A 486 7.31 -28.95 20.75
C GLN A 486 6.04 -28.45 20.04
N ASP A 487 5.36 -27.42 20.57
CA ASP A 487 4.12 -26.91 20.02
C ASP A 487 4.44 -25.98 18.83
N GLU A 488 3.82 -26.22 17.67
CA GLU A 488 4.00 -25.41 16.45
C GLU A 488 3.45 -23.96 16.58
N LEU A 489 2.66 -23.70 17.60
CA LEU A 489 2.06 -22.39 17.87
C LEU A 489 3.01 -21.41 18.57
N ASN A 490 2.58 -20.19 18.74
CA ASN A 490 3.25 -19.02 19.34
C ASN A 490 3.94 -19.27 20.70
N ARG A 491 3.69 -20.40 21.36
CA ARG A 491 4.31 -20.84 22.61
C ARG A 491 5.82 -20.97 22.53
N THR A 492 6.35 -21.39 21.37
CA THR A 492 7.81 -21.43 21.15
C THR A 492 8.44 -20.05 21.34
N ASN A 493 7.84 -18.97 20.80
CA ASN A 493 8.36 -17.61 20.96
C ASN A 493 8.30 -17.13 22.43
N LEU A 494 7.26 -17.51 23.17
CA LEU A 494 7.19 -17.25 24.62
C LEU A 494 8.36 -17.88 25.35
N VAL A 495 8.58 -19.18 25.13
CA VAL A 495 9.66 -19.92 25.80
C VAL A 495 11.03 -19.33 25.46
N LEU A 496 11.26 -18.94 24.22
CA LEU A 496 12.50 -18.29 23.81
C LEU A 496 12.74 -16.96 24.53
N GLY A 497 11.67 -16.13 24.68
CA GLY A 497 11.74 -14.91 25.48
C GLY A 497 12.01 -15.21 26.96
N PHE A 498 11.31 -16.19 27.53
CA PHE A 498 11.48 -16.63 28.92
C PHE A 498 12.91 -17.06 29.23
N ILE A 499 13.48 -17.95 28.40
CA ILE A 499 14.87 -18.43 28.55
C ILE A 499 15.84 -17.25 28.54
N THR A 500 15.69 -16.34 27.57
CA THR A 500 16.56 -15.17 27.43
C THR A 500 16.56 -14.32 28.69
N ALA A 501 15.39 -13.96 29.20
CA ALA A 501 15.29 -13.10 30.37
C ALA A 501 15.67 -13.83 31.67
N ARG A 502 15.31 -15.10 31.81
CA ARG A 502 15.67 -15.90 32.98
C ARG A 502 17.19 -16.09 33.08
N PHE A 503 17.85 -16.32 31.96
CA PHE A 503 19.30 -16.36 31.91
C PHE A 503 19.94 -15.03 32.28
N GLN A 504 19.42 -13.89 31.75
CA GLN A 504 19.93 -12.58 32.12
C GLN A 504 19.80 -12.28 33.62
N LYS A 505 18.75 -12.82 34.27
CA LYS A 505 18.49 -12.64 35.69
C LYS A 505 19.31 -13.57 36.59
N ARG A 506 19.43 -14.86 36.22
CA ARG A 506 20.02 -15.92 37.10
C ARG A 506 21.33 -16.48 36.59
N GLY A 507 21.71 -16.26 35.34
CA GLY A 507 22.98 -16.70 34.74
C GLY A 507 23.14 -18.21 34.59
N TRP A 508 24.39 -18.64 34.49
CA TRP A 508 24.76 -20.06 34.32
C TRP A 508 24.28 -21.01 35.43
N PRO A 509 24.24 -20.62 36.72
CA PRO A 509 23.69 -21.48 37.77
C PRO A 509 22.31 -22.02 37.45
N TRP A 510 21.41 -21.14 36.93
CA TRP A 510 20.09 -21.56 36.51
C TRP A 510 20.11 -22.59 35.35
N VAL A 511 20.98 -22.36 34.36
CA VAL A 511 21.11 -23.30 33.22
C VAL A 511 21.61 -24.67 33.68
N ASP A 512 22.51 -24.70 34.66
CA ASP A 512 23.09 -25.91 35.20
C ASP A 512 22.13 -26.64 36.17
N GLU A 513 21.10 -25.94 36.71
CA GLU A 513 20.00 -26.56 37.48
C GLU A 513 18.98 -27.28 36.57
N LEU A 514 18.91 -26.95 35.25
CA LEU A 514 17.98 -27.61 34.33
C LEU A 514 18.45 -29.04 33.99
N ASN A 515 17.55 -30.01 34.15
CA ASN A 515 17.85 -31.42 33.85
C ASN A 515 17.74 -31.73 32.35
N MET A 516 18.53 -31.01 31.53
CA MET A 516 18.50 -31.14 30.06
C MET A 516 18.84 -32.53 29.54
N GLN A 517 19.36 -33.45 30.38
CA GLN A 517 19.71 -34.81 29.96
C GLN A 517 18.47 -35.64 29.60
N GLU A 518 17.32 -35.29 30.14
CA GLU A 518 16.04 -35.95 29.87
C GLU A 518 15.27 -35.37 28.70
N TRP A 519 15.80 -34.29 28.10
CA TRP A 519 15.10 -33.58 27.02
C TRP A 519 15.47 -34.14 25.65
N GLU A 520 14.55 -33.94 24.67
CA GLU A 520 14.84 -34.27 23.27
C GLU A 520 15.86 -33.27 22.67
N LEU A 521 16.73 -33.77 21.77
CA LEU A 521 17.79 -32.98 21.14
C LEU A 521 17.30 -31.67 20.49
N PRO A 522 16.13 -31.64 19.80
CA PRO A 522 15.60 -30.38 19.26
C PRO A 522 15.32 -29.31 20.32
N ILE A 523 14.85 -29.72 21.48
CA ILE A 523 14.55 -28.81 22.59
C ILE A 523 15.85 -28.28 23.18
N ILE A 524 16.81 -29.15 23.44
CA ILE A 524 18.15 -28.78 23.92
C ILE A 524 18.79 -27.78 22.96
N GLY A 525 18.82 -28.11 21.67
CA GLY A 525 19.42 -27.25 20.65
C GLY A 525 18.79 -25.85 20.58
N LYS A 526 17.45 -25.77 20.59
CA LYS A 526 16.71 -24.46 20.57
C LYS A 526 16.94 -23.69 21.88
N THR A 527 16.98 -24.35 23.03
CA THR A 527 17.21 -23.74 24.34
C THR A 527 18.60 -23.13 24.42
N LEU A 528 19.64 -23.93 24.14
CA LEU A 528 21.02 -23.46 24.15
C LEU A 528 21.30 -22.39 23.12
N ALA A 529 20.59 -22.40 21.99
CA ALA A 529 20.72 -21.35 20.95
C ALA A 529 20.25 -19.95 21.39
N ARG A 530 19.60 -19.84 22.54
CA ARG A 530 19.16 -18.56 23.15
C ARG A 530 20.12 -18.03 24.22
N LEU A 531 21.10 -18.85 24.59
CA LEU A 531 22.18 -18.44 25.51
C LEU A 531 23.27 -17.70 24.75
N PRO A 532 24.18 -16.97 25.45
CA PRO A 532 25.24 -16.23 24.80
C PRO A 532 26.09 -17.12 23.86
N PHE A 533 26.47 -16.56 22.72
CA PHE A 533 27.24 -17.24 21.68
C PHE A 533 28.73 -17.34 22.07
N ASN A 534 29.06 -18.16 23.04
CA ASN A 534 30.41 -18.28 23.60
C ASN A 534 30.80 -19.72 23.90
N THR A 535 32.04 -19.89 24.33
CA THR A 535 32.62 -21.22 24.65
C THR A 535 31.88 -21.95 25.75
N GLU A 536 31.28 -21.26 26.72
CA GLU A 536 30.51 -21.91 27.81
C GLU A 536 29.24 -22.57 27.28
N THR A 537 28.54 -21.90 26.35
CA THR A 537 27.39 -22.49 25.66
C THR A 537 27.82 -23.65 24.75
N TRP A 538 28.94 -23.52 24.01
CA TRP A 538 29.42 -24.55 23.10
C TRP A 538 29.86 -25.81 23.85
N GLN A 539 30.45 -25.67 25.04
CA GLN A 539 30.79 -26.79 25.90
C GLN A 539 29.54 -27.52 26.38
N ARG A 540 28.49 -26.80 26.76
CA ARG A 540 27.20 -27.37 27.14
C ARG A 540 26.52 -28.08 25.96
N ALA A 541 26.53 -27.44 24.77
CA ALA A 541 26.03 -28.08 23.55
C ALA A 541 26.76 -29.41 23.29
N ARG A 542 28.10 -29.44 23.43
CA ARG A 542 28.86 -30.68 23.30
C ARG A 542 28.53 -31.72 24.41
N LYS A 543 28.36 -31.26 25.66
CA LYS A 543 28.02 -32.10 26.81
C LYS A 543 26.66 -32.80 26.63
N PHE A 544 25.63 -32.06 26.19
CA PHE A 544 24.25 -32.56 26.14
C PHE A 544 23.88 -33.17 24.77
N MET A 545 24.50 -32.73 23.68
CA MET A 545 24.18 -33.22 22.32
C MET A 545 25.27 -34.12 21.73
N GLY A 546 26.41 -34.31 22.39
CA GLY A 546 27.51 -35.12 21.89
C GLY A 546 28.13 -34.55 20.60
N ASP A 547 28.38 -35.44 19.63
CA ASP A 547 28.98 -35.04 18.34
C ASP A 547 28.00 -34.41 17.36
N ASP A 548 26.69 -34.68 17.49
CA ASP A 548 25.66 -34.09 16.64
C ASP A 548 25.06 -32.82 17.26
N GLN A 549 25.73 -31.71 17.07
CA GLN A 549 25.28 -30.37 17.50
C GLN A 549 24.55 -29.61 16.40
N THR A 550 24.12 -30.27 15.34
CA THR A 550 23.51 -29.64 14.15
C THR A 550 22.35 -28.74 14.53
N LEU A 551 21.46 -29.19 15.41
CA LEU A 551 20.28 -28.43 15.83
C LEU A 551 20.65 -27.17 16.65
N TYR A 552 21.71 -27.16 17.42
CA TYR A 552 22.21 -25.96 18.10
C TYR A 552 22.72 -24.95 17.06
N TRP A 553 23.65 -25.36 16.18
CA TRP A 553 24.29 -24.48 15.21
C TRP A 553 23.29 -23.94 14.16
N GLN A 554 22.27 -24.71 13.82
CA GLN A 554 21.19 -24.28 12.94
C GLN A 554 20.25 -23.25 13.58
N ASN A 555 20.08 -23.25 14.90
CA ASN A 555 19.16 -22.34 15.61
C ASN A 555 19.85 -21.14 16.25
N THR A 556 21.15 -21.20 16.59
CA THR A 556 21.90 -20.08 17.19
C THR A 556 22.20 -18.99 16.15
N CYS A 557 22.37 -17.75 16.62
CA CYS A 557 22.88 -16.64 15.83
C CYS A 557 24.30 -16.31 16.27
N GLY A 558 25.20 -16.06 15.31
CA GLY A 558 26.53 -15.63 15.62
C GLY A 558 26.52 -14.22 16.27
N ASN A 559 27.24 -14.07 17.37
CA ASN A 559 27.43 -12.80 18.04
C ASN A 559 28.91 -12.62 18.35
N GLN A 560 29.55 -11.72 17.64
CA GLN A 560 30.99 -11.41 17.80
C GLN A 560 31.34 -10.90 19.20
N TRP A 561 30.43 -10.19 19.85
CA TRP A 561 30.67 -9.61 21.17
C TRP A 561 30.67 -10.70 22.25
N ASP A 562 29.82 -11.70 22.12
CA ASP A 562 29.75 -12.82 23.05
C ASP A 562 30.92 -13.82 22.82
N ALA A 563 31.27 -14.06 21.56
CA ALA A 563 32.35 -14.97 21.18
C ALA A 563 33.75 -14.43 21.50
N GLY A 564 33.95 -13.10 21.42
CA GLY A 564 35.22 -12.44 21.67
C GLY A 564 36.36 -13.02 20.82
N GLU A 565 37.46 -13.44 21.49
CA GLU A 565 38.63 -14.04 20.84
C GLU A 565 38.37 -15.44 20.20
N HIS A 566 37.29 -16.11 20.59
CA HIS A 566 36.87 -17.41 20.07
C HIS A 566 35.97 -17.34 18.82
N LEU A 567 35.76 -16.15 18.23
CA LEU A 567 34.86 -16.00 17.08
C LEU A 567 35.24 -16.89 15.90
N ASN A 568 36.53 -17.06 15.62
CA ASN A 568 37.01 -17.93 14.54
C ASN A 568 36.57 -19.38 14.73
N GLU A 569 36.61 -19.91 15.99
CA GLU A 569 36.08 -21.23 16.30
C GLU A 569 34.58 -21.32 16.02
N GLY A 570 33.80 -20.32 16.38
CA GLY A 570 32.37 -20.24 16.08
C GLY A 570 32.09 -20.29 14.58
N ILE A 571 32.87 -19.54 13.78
CA ILE A 571 32.77 -19.52 12.31
C ILE A 571 33.09 -20.92 11.72
N GLU A 572 34.13 -21.58 12.19
CA GLU A 572 34.45 -22.96 11.77
C GLU A 572 33.33 -23.95 12.07
N LYS A 573 32.68 -23.82 13.22
CA LYS A 573 31.55 -24.65 13.60
C LYS A 573 30.34 -24.40 12.70
N PHE A 574 30.02 -23.14 12.38
CA PHE A 574 28.96 -22.82 11.42
C PHE A 574 29.19 -23.47 10.06
N ILE A 575 30.41 -23.43 9.54
CA ILE A 575 30.77 -24.10 8.29
C ILE A 575 30.61 -25.64 8.42
N LYS A 576 31.11 -26.22 9.52
CA LYS A 576 31.06 -27.65 9.80
C LYS A 576 29.62 -28.19 9.85
N TYR A 577 28.69 -27.43 10.42
CA TYR A 577 27.28 -27.84 10.59
C TYR A 577 26.33 -27.29 9.51
N ASP A 578 26.86 -27.04 8.31
CA ASP A 578 26.13 -26.56 7.10
C ASP A 578 25.34 -25.26 7.33
N CYS A 579 25.95 -24.30 8.02
CA CYS A 579 25.42 -22.97 8.27
C CYS A 579 26.30 -21.85 7.70
N PRO A 580 26.75 -21.91 6.42
CA PRO A 580 27.72 -20.97 5.85
C PRO A 580 27.20 -19.52 5.80
N ALA A 581 25.89 -19.28 5.70
CA ALA A 581 25.33 -17.92 5.73
C ALA A 581 25.65 -17.24 7.07
N LYS A 582 25.46 -17.93 8.22
CA LYS A 582 25.79 -17.38 9.55
C LYS A 582 27.30 -17.16 9.74
N ALA A 583 28.12 -18.00 9.10
CA ALA A 583 29.56 -17.79 9.06
C ALA A 583 29.92 -16.49 8.30
N ILE A 584 29.27 -16.23 7.16
CA ILE A 584 29.44 -15.01 6.36
C ILE A 584 28.99 -13.79 7.16
N ASP A 585 27.83 -13.85 7.82
CA ASP A 585 27.32 -12.78 8.68
C ASP A 585 28.36 -12.42 9.76
N CYS A 586 28.95 -13.42 10.45
CA CYS A 586 30.02 -13.19 11.43
C CYS A 586 31.27 -12.54 10.80
N LEU A 587 31.68 -12.99 9.62
CA LEU A 587 32.86 -12.47 8.92
C LEU A 587 32.66 -11.05 8.43
N ALA A 588 31.46 -10.65 8.05
CA ALA A 588 31.14 -9.31 7.59
C ALA A 588 31.36 -8.23 8.68
N PHE A 589 31.24 -8.59 9.96
CA PHE A 589 31.51 -7.69 11.07
C PHE A 589 32.99 -7.49 11.39
N LEU A 590 33.89 -8.29 10.80
CA LEU A 590 35.32 -8.13 11.00
C LEU A 590 35.83 -6.85 10.34
N LYS A 591 36.92 -6.31 10.91
CA LYS A 591 37.58 -5.13 10.33
C LYS A 591 38.80 -5.56 9.53
N PRO A 592 38.96 -5.16 8.27
CA PRO A 592 40.17 -5.42 7.51
C PRO A 592 41.37 -4.62 8.08
N PRO A 593 42.61 -5.12 7.91
CA PRO A 593 42.97 -6.34 7.19
C PRO A 593 42.63 -7.63 7.96
N LEU A 594 42.12 -8.63 7.24
CA LEU A 594 41.84 -9.95 7.82
C LEU A 594 43.16 -10.71 8.07
N THR A 595 43.19 -11.52 9.12
CA THR A 595 44.28 -12.49 9.37
C THR A 595 44.23 -13.63 8.37
N GLU A 596 45.34 -14.37 8.20
CA GLU A 596 45.39 -15.56 7.32
C GLU A 596 44.30 -16.60 7.66
N ALA A 597 44.10 -16.84 8.94
CA ALA A 597 43.02 -17.73 9.40
C ALA A 597 41.64 -17.25 9.00
N GLN A 598 41.38 -15.92 9.12
CA GLN A 598 40.09 -15.33 8.74
C GLN A 598 39.87 -15.33 7.22
N VAL A 599 40.91 -15.10 6.44
CA VAL A 599 40.87 -15.24 4.96
C VAL A 599 40.51 -16.66 4.57
N SER A 600 41.16 -17.69 5.19
CA SER A 600 40.84 -19.08 4.94
C SER A 600 39.38 -19.41 5.29
N LEU A 601 38.88 -18.91 6.42
CA LEU A 601 37.49 -19.12 6.84
C LEU A 601 36.51 -18.42 5.90
N ALA A 602 36.82 -17.22 5.42
CA ALA A 602 35.97 -16.51 4.47
C ALA A 602 35.85 -17.24 3.13
N VAL A 603 36.96 -17.75 2.59
CA VAL A 603 36.97 -18.60 1.39
C VAL A 603 36.09 -19.82 1.59
N LYS A 604 36.32 -20.59 2.68
CA LYS A 604 35.54 -21.78 2.99
C LYS A 604 34.05 -21.52 3.17
N ALA A 605 33.69 -20.42 3.85
CA ALA A 605 32.29 -20.07 4.07
C ALA A 605 31.57 -19.71 2.76
N LEU A 606 32.21 -18.92 1.89
CA LEU A 606 31.68 -18.53 0.60
C LEU A 606 31.55 -19.72 -0.36
N GLU A 607 32.57 -20.61 -0.42
CA GLU A 607 32.48 -21.84 -1.22
C GLU A 607 31.41 -22.79 -0.69
N ALA A 608 31.34 -23.00 0.62
CA ALA A 608 30.30 -23.83 1.25
C ALA A 608 28.88 -23.30 0.93
N ARG A 609 28.72 -21.98 0.91
CA ARG A 609 27.43 -21.35 0.59
C ARG A 609 26.96 -21.61 -0.84
N LEU A 610 27.88 -21.74 -1.81
CA LEU A 610 27.54 -22.07 -3.21
C LEU A 610 27.00 -23.50 -3.37
N VAL A 611 27.36 -24.42 -2.47
CA VAL A 611 27.00 -25.83 -2.58
C VAL A 611 25.97 -26.29 -1.53
N THR A 612 25.66 -25.46 -0.52
CA THR A 612 24.68 -25.84 0.52
C THR A 612 23.31 -26.08 -0.06
N LYS A 613 22.64 -27.12 0.41
CA LYS A 613 21.24 -27.45 0.09
C LYS A 613 20.24 -26.81 1.04
N ASN A 614 20.69 -26.16 2.10
CA ASN A 614 19.85 -25.54 3.11
C ASN A 614 19.31 -24.19 2.61
N SER A 615 18.19 -24.22 1.89
CA SER A 615 17.51 -23.04 1.33
C SER A 615 16.80 -22.17 2.38
N ALA A 616 16.63 -22.69 3.62
CA ALA A 616 15.94 -21.98 4.70
C ALA A 616 16.80 -20.87 5.34
N GLN A 617 18.12 -20.85 5.08
CA GLN A 617 18.99 -19.80 5.60
C GLN A 617 18.75 -18.49 4.86
N ARG A 618 18.46 -17.43 5.63
CA ARG A 618 18.36 -16.08 5.08
C ARG A 618 19.68 -15.71 4.41
N PHE A 619 19.60 -15.25 3.18
CA PHE A 619 20.73 -14.78 2.39
C PHE A 619 20.82 -13.26 2.49
N ASP A 620 21.88 -12.75 3.14
CA ASP A 620 22.19 -11.32 3.10
C ASP A 620 23.19 -11.02 1.99
N THR A 621 22.72 -10.32 0.96
CA THR A 621 23.55 -9.97 -0.19
C THR A 621 24.60 -8.91 0.17
N TYR A 622 24.29 -8.03 1.12
CA TYR A 622 25.21 -6.98 1.55
C TYR A 622 26.42 -7.58 2.27
N ASP A 623 26.19 -8.43 3.27
CA ASP A 623 27.24 -9.07 4.04
C ASP A 623 28.12 -9.96 3.15
N THR A 624 27.52 -10.70 2.22
CA THR A 624 28.26 -11.49 1.25
C THR A 624 29.19 -10.65 0.38
N VAL A 625 28.70 -9.54 -0.18
CA VAL A 625 29.49 -8.62 -1.00
C VAL A 625 30.61 -7.96 -0.18
N GLN A 626 30.32 -7.65 1.08
CA GLN A 626 31.31 -7.08 1.98
C GLN A 626 32.48 -8.05 2.25
N VAL A 627 32.19 -9.31 2.53
CA VAL A 627 33.22 -10.36 2.77
C VAL A 627 34.02 -10.62 1.48
N ILE A 628 33.38 -10.67 0.31
CA ILE A 628 34.09 -10.77 -0.98
C ILE A 628 35.01 -9.54 -1.17
N GLY A 629 34.52 -8.35 -0.84
CA GLY A 629 35.33 -7.11 -0.89
C GLY A 629 36.54 -7.10 0.05
N PHE A 630 36.48 -7.81 1.19
CA PHE A 630 37.64 -8.02 2.04
C PHE A 630 38.68 -8.94 1.38
N LEU A 631 38.22 -10.03 0.76
CA LEU A 631 39.09 -10.95 0.02
C LEU A 631 39.77 -10.27 -1.18
N GLN A 632 39.04 -9.44 -1.93
CA GLN A 632 39.57 -8.68 -3.07
C GLN A 632 40.67 -7.67 -2.69
N LYS A 633 40.72 -7.28 -1.42
CA LYS A 633 41.73 -6.34 -0.88
C LYS A 633 42.89 -7.05 -0.17
N SER A 634 42.81 -8.38 -0.03
CA SER A 634 43.80 -9.16 0.69
C SER A 634 44.78 -9.82 -0.27
N ASP A 635 46.06 -9.69 0.00
CA ASP A 635 47.16 -10.38 -0.74
C ASP A 635 47.31 -11.85 -0.26
N LEU A 636 46.54 -12.27 0.77
CA LEU A 636 46.62 -13.61 1.36
C LEU A 636 45.68 -14.63 0.69
N VAL A 637 44.81 -14.19 -0.19
CA VAL A 637 43.85 -15.07 -0.88
C VAL A 637 44.46 -15.64 -2.16
N ASP A 638 44.30 -16.93 -2.38
CA ASP A 638 44.66 -17.57 -3.63
C ASP A 638 43.83 -17.01 -4.80
N PRO A 639 44.45 -16.49 -5.88
CA PRO A 639 43.75 -15.92 -7.01
C PRO A 639 42.74 -16.87 -7.71
N GLU A 640 42.99 -18.17 -7.67
CA GLU A 640 42.09 -19.15 -8.27
C GLU A 640 40.82 -19.32 -7.43
N SER A 641 40.96 -19.39 -6.12
CA SER A 641 39.84 -19.44 -5.16
C SER A 641 38.99 -18.17 -5.25
N LEU A 642 39.63 -16.98 -5.32
CA LEU A 642 38.92 -15.73 -5.47
C LEU A 642 38.13 -15.68 -6.78
N ALA A 643 38.72 -16.11 -7.90
CA ALA A 643 38.03 -16.14 -9.18
C ALA A 643 36.82 -17.09 -9.18
N LYS A 644 36.90 -18.24 -8.50
CA LYS A 644 35.75 -19.16 -8.33
C LYS A 644 34.61 -18.51 -7.53
N ILE A 645 34.95 -17.80 -6.46
CA ILE A 645 33.99 -17.08 -5.63
C ILE A 645 33.33 -15.97 -6.46
N GLU A 646 34.12 -15.12 -7.14
CA GLU A 646 33.61 -14.05 -7.98
C GLU A 646 32.66 -14.57 -9.07
N TRP A 647 33.00 -15.71 -9.69
CA TRP A 647 32.11 -16.35 -10.65
C TRP A 647 30.82 -16.83 -10.04
N GLY A 648 30.87 -17.49 -8.89
CA GLY A 648 29.69 -18.01 -8.18
C GLY A 648 28.73 -16.90 -7.76
N TYR A 649 29.24 -15.72 -7.42
CA TYR A 649 28.47 -14.56 -6.96
C TYR A 649 28.33 -13.44 -7.99
N LEU A 650 28.64 -13.69 -9.27
CA LEU A 650 28.69 -12.68 -10.34
C LEU A 650 27.41 -11.86 -10.46
N ARG A 651 26.23 -12.46 -10.33
CA ARG A 651 24.94 -11.77 -10.41
C ARG A 651 24.77 -10.73 -9.31
N ILE A 652 25.27 -11.03 -8.11
CA ILE A 652 25.16 -10.15 -6.96
C ILE A 652 26.20 -9.03 -7.06
N LEU A 653 27.44 -9.36 -7.42
CA LEU A 653 28.53 -8.38 -7.57
C LEU A 653 28.21 -7.33 -8.63
N ASN A 654 27.60 -7.71 -9.75
CA ASN A 654 27.18 -6.77 -10.80
C ASN A 654 26.10 -5.78 -10.35
N SER A 655 25.36 -6.07 -9.26
CA SER A 655 24.36 -5.17 -8.70
C SER A 655 24.94 -4.09 -7.79
N TYR A 656 26.22 -4.19 -7.43
CA TYR A 656 26.92 -3.29 -6.51
C TYR A 656 28.12 -2.64 -7.21
N ASN A 657 27.99 -1.37 -7.60
CA ASN A 657 28.96 -0.60 -8.38
C ASN A 657 30.42 -0.57 -7.87
N ASN A 658 30.67 -0.89 -6.59
CA ASN A 658 31.99 -0.84 -5.97
C ASN A 658 32.63 -2.23 -5.77
N SER A 659 32.00 -3.30 -6.21
CA SER A 659 32.40 -4.69 -5.95
C SER A 659 32.52 -5.51 -7.24
N ALA A 660 32.91 -4.87 -8.35
CA ALA A 660 33.13 -5.56 -9.63
C ALA A 660 34.16 -6.70 -9.48
N PRO A 661 33.99 -7.81 -10.19
CA PRO A 661 34.93 -8.93 -10.15
C PRO A 661 36.32 -8.51 -10.62
N LYS A 662 37.34 -8.60 -9.77
CA LYS A 662 38.68 -8.13 -10.07
C LYS A 662 39.55 -9.23 -10.69
N GLN A 663 39.50 -10.42 -10.13
CA GLN A 663 40.33 -11.54 -10.58
C GLN A 663 39.74 -12.26 -11.82
N LEU A 664 38.43 -12.22 -11.94
CA LEU A 664 37.75 -12.76 -13.11
C LEU A 664 38.09 -11.98 -14.38
N GLU A 665 38.17 -10.64 -14.29
CA GLU A 665 38.57 -9.78 -15.41
C GLU A 665 40.02 -10.05 -15.85
N ILE A 666 40.95 -10.29 -14.94
CA ILE A 666 42.36 -10.61 -15.22
C ILE A 666 42.48 -11.99 -15.92
N LYS A 667 41.66 -12.99 -15.57
CA LYS A 667 41.68 -14.31 -16.19
C LYS A 667 40.97 -14.38 -17.55
N LEU A 668 40.06 -13.46 -17.83
CA LEU A 668 39.35 -13.37 -19.12
C LEU A 668 40.02 -12.43 -20.13
N SER A 669 40.92 -11.57 -19.70
CA SER A 669 41.81 -10.75 -20.53
C SER A 669 43.11 -11.51 -20.89
#